data_a4fc5c37acd57414d2d31b1a88a8d01d
#
_entry.id   a4fc5c37acd57414d2d31b1a88a8d01d
#
_cell.length_a   1.000
_cell.length_b   1.000
_cell.length_c   1.000
_cell.angle_alpha   90.00
_cell.angle_beta   90.00
_cell.angle_gamma   90.00
#
_symmetry.space_group_name_H-M   'P 1'
#
loop_
_entity.id
_entity.type
_entity.pdbx_description
1 polymer ?
#
loop_
_entity_poly.entity_id
_entity_poly.type
_entity_poly.pdbx_seq_one_letter_code
_entity_poly.pdbx_strand_id
1 'polypeptide(L)'
;MNNPQRAVRPKERGRMPGISRRDLLYSGLALSASTLVARSAWGQTVALMASHPGLASAEALEAIAPREQLLFDFGWKFQFGHGTDPARDLGFGNSQGDFAKTGEFEFSKGKFDDSKWRKLNLPHDWAVELPFVWDDVQNSHGFKPVGRRYPETSVGWYRREFDIPASDKDRRIWVEFDGAFRSVLVFVNGCFIGRNDNGYAPFRFDLTDFLAVGAKNYIVVRVDASFGDGWFYEGAGIYRHVWLTKTDPLHLGRWESTVRSTVSGSGATLALGTIVENQGKNIESAKVSWKIVDASGKTVATAETPAQSIAVDGAATFSATAKLANPALWSVDEPNLYSAIVTVESGGKARDAERVSFGVRTAIFDAEKGFSLNGKSLKIQGTCNHQDHAGVGAALPDRLQWFRLAVLREMGGNAVRTSHNMPTPEWVEACDRMGMMMMCETRQMSSSAEGLSQLETMVKRYRNSPSIILWSIGNEEWVMQSEEAEQGAKVGATMVRKCHELDPTRVVSAAVNGDNEKGVSDAFDIIGFNYNLKGPEGYHKEHPKRPLYGSETSSAISTRGVYSTDALRNTVNAYDSVVPWGETAEDWWKFYGGNDYEAGGFAWTGFDYRGEPTPYGWPSINSQFGIVDMCGFPKDTFYYYKAWWGKDPVVHVFPHWNFEGREGEEIPVWVYSNMDEVELFVNGQSAGRQKVPHLGHVQWKVKYAPGAIEARGSKGGTVLLTDKRETTGPAVAIKLIADRTEINADGEDVAVIKVEALDKEGRAVPTANNHLGFKVSGAGAFIGVGNGDPNCQESDKEPKRSLFNGLAQVIVQATKEPGEIHIEAAKEGWDGPVLTPAKLTITTKKVELRPAVLDK
;
A
#
# COMPACT_ATOMS: atom_id res chain seq x y z
N MET A 1 -26.93 34.44 -70.94
CA MET A 1 -28.21 33.74 -71.12
C MET A 1 -28.04 32.28 -70.71
N ASN A 2 -28.82 31.89 -69.73
CA ASN A 2 -29.22 30.51 -69.33
C ASN A 2 -28.18 29.44 -68.87
N ASN A 3 -28.21 29.26 -67.63
CA ASN A 3 -27.98 28.00 -66.87
C ASN A 3 -28.98 26.90 -67.36
N PRO A 4 -28.70 25.55 -67.14
CA PRO A 4 -29.01 25.01 -65.85
C PRO A 4 -28.10 23.90 -65.37
N GLN A 5 -28.05 23.82 -64.03
CA GLN A 5 -27.50 22.80 -63.17
C GLN A 5 -28.02 21.37 -63.45
N ARG A 6 -27.16 20.40 -63.35
CA ARG A 6 -27.52 18.99 -63.04
C ARG A 6 -26.85 18.52 -61.74
N ALA A 7 -27.67 18.23 -60.77
CA ALA A 7 -27.30 17.63 -59.50
C ALA A 7 -26.81 16.19 -59.68
N VAL A 8 -25.68 15.83 -59.06
CA VAL A 8 -25.19 14.47 -58.95
C VAL A 8 -25.43 14.05 -57.50
N ARG A 9 -26.19 12.99 -57.31
CA ARG A 9 -26.40 12.32 -55.98
C ARG A 9 -25.10 11.64 -55.48
N PRO A 10 -24.79 11.65 -54.20
CA PRO A 10 -23.64 10.94 -53.66
C PRO A 10 -23.96 9.43 -53.51
N LYS A 11 -23.02 8.61 -53.94
CA LYS A 11 -23.02 7.15 -53.71
C LYS A 11 -22.86 6.83 -52.20
N GLU A 12 -23.69 5.92 -51.71
CA GLU A 12 -23.59 5.29 -50.40
C GLU A 12 -22.21 4.69 -50.18
N ARG A 13 -21.55 5.11 -49.10
CA ARG A 13 -20.36 4.43 -48.56
C ARG A 13 -20.80 3.23 -47.73
N GLY A 14 -20.39 2.03 -48.15
CA GLY A 14 -20.58 0.81 -47.43
C GLY A 14 -19.93 0.89 -46.05
N ARG A 15 -20.64 0.46 -45.01
CA ARG A 15 -20.14 0.23 -43.65
C ARG A 15 -19.04 -0.82 -43.69
N MET A 16 -17.83 -0.48 -43.27
CA MET A 16 -16.83 -1.46 -42.91
C MET A 16 -17.23 -2.14 -41.58
N PRO A 17 -17.03 -3.45 -41.42
CA PRO A 17 -17.29 -4.12 -40.15
C PRO A 17 -16.27 -3.63 -39.07
N GLY A 18 -16.77 -3.30 -37.90
CA GLY A 18 -15.97 -2.85 -36.78
C GLY A 18 -14.96 -3.93 -36.33
N ILE A 19 -13.70 -3.58 -36.36
CA ILE A 19 -12.62 -4.40 -35.82
C ILE A 19 -12.76 -4.34 -34.30
N SER A 20 -12.88 -5.49 -33.65
CA SER A 20 -12.97 -5.58 -32.19
C SER A 20 -11.61 -5.22 -31.54
N ARG A 21 -11.62 -4.69 -30.31
CA ARG A 21 -10.38 -4.41 -29.55
C ARG A 21 -9.46 -5.65 -29.40
N ARG A 22 -10.00 -6.85 -29.55
CA ARG A 22 -9.24 -8.11 -29.56
C ARG A 22 -8.40 -8.26 -30.83
N ASP A 23 -8.91 -7.84 -31.98
CA ASP A 23 -8.23 -7.98 -33.28
C ASP A 23 -7.07 -6.98 -33.45
N LEU A 24 -7.10 -5.85 -32.74
CA LEU A 24 -6.00 -4.89 -32.67
C LEU A 24 -4.82 -5.39 -31.81
N LEU A 25 -5.05 -6.27 -30.84
CA LEU A 25 -4.01 -6.92 -30.05
C LEU A 25 -3.30 -8.06 -30.79
N TYR A 26 -3.97 -8.72 -31.74
CA TYR A 26 -3.40 -9.83 -32.53
C TYR A 26 -2.74 -9.38 -33.84
N SER A 27 -3.12 -8.25 -34.43
CA SER A 27 -2.50 -7.75 -35.66
C SER A 27 -1.17 -7.01 -35.49
N GLY A 28 -0.78 -6.69 -34.23
CA GLY A 28 0.55 -6.16 -33.87
C GLY A 28 1.64 -7.23 -33.73
N LEU A 29 1.30 -8.51 -33.78
CA LEU A 29 2.21 -9.65 -33.54
C LEU A 29 2.77 -10.33 -34.80
N ALA A 30 2.48 -9.82 -35.99
CA ALA A 30 2.86 -10.49 -37.25
C ALA A 30 3.95 -9.79 -38.05
N LEU A 31 4.75 -8.87 -37.47
CA LEU A 31 5.93 -8.31 -38.13
C LEU A 31 7.04 -8.02 -37.12
N SER A 32 7.87 -8.97 -36.94
CA SER A 32 9.30 -9.03 -36.62
C SER A 32 9.60 -10.23 -35.71
N ALA A 33 9.95 -11.35 -36.31
CA ALA A 33 10.70 -12.44 -35.67
C ALA A 33 12.15 -11.95 -35.44
N SER A 34 12.34 -10.96 -34.57
CA SER A 34 13.66 -10.53 -34.07
C SER A 34 13.53 -10.17 -32.60
N THR A 35 13.96 -11.12 -31.74
CA THR A 35 14.36 -10.90 -30.35
C THR A 35 13.37 -10.14 -29.48
N LEU A 36 12.32 -10.82 -28.96
CA LEU A 36 11.70 -10.43 -27.71
C LEU A 36 12.74 -10.63 -26.58
N VAL A 37 13.58 -9.64 -26.38
CA VAL A 37 14.38 -9.51 -25.17
C VAL A 37 13.37 -9.34 -24.02
N ALA A 38 13.46 -10.16 -22.98
CA ALA A 38 12.63 -10.02 -21.78
C ALA A 38 12.68 -8.57 -21.29
N ARG A 39 11.53 -7.87 -21.34
CA ARG A 39 11.43 -6.52 -20.79
C ARG A 39 11.71 -6.63 -19.29
N SER A 40 12.54 -5.73 -18.75
CA SER A 40 12.81 -5.71 -17.31
C SER A 40 11.48 -5.52 -16.55
N ALA A 41 11.36 -6.12 -15.37
CA ALA A 41 10.19 -5.98 -14.50
C ALA A 41 9.79 -4.51 -14.29
N TRP A 42 10.77 -3.61 -14.12
CA TRP A 42 10.52 -2.17 -14.03
C TRP A 42 9.81 -1.59 -15.26
N GLY A 43 10.17 -2.01 -16.47
CA GLY A 43 9.53 -1.55 -17.71
C GLY A 43 8.07 -2.03 -17.83
N GLN A 44 7.74 -3.18 -17.26
CA GLN A 44 6.37 -3.72 -17.22
C GLN A 44 5.53 -3.02 -16.15
N THR A 45 6.10 -2.74 -14.96
CA THR A 45 5.48 -1.91 -13.92
C THR A 45 5.13 -0.53 -14.48
N VAL A 46 6.06 0.11 -15.19
CA VAL A 46 5.82 1.39 -15.89
C VAL A 46 4.66 1.27 -16.89
N ALA A 47 4.61 0.20 -17.69
CA ALA A 47 3.54 -0.03 -18.66
C ALA A 47 2.19 -0.28 -17.97
N LEU A 48 2.17 -1.05 -16.88
CA LEU A 48 0.96 -1.29 -16.09
C LEU A 48 0.42 0.01 -15.50
N MET A 49 1.29 0.85 -14.95
CA MET A 49 0.91 2.14 -14.38
C MET A 49 0.44 3.13 -15.45
N ALA A 50 1.04 3.12 -16.65
CA ALA A 50 0.63 3.94 -17.77
C ALA A 50 -0.73 3.52 -18.37
N SER A 51 -1.09 2.23 -18.28
CA SER A 51 -2.36 1.70 -18.78
C SER A 51 -3.57 2.01 -17.88
N HIS A 52 -3.35 2.60 -16.70
CA HIS A 52 -4.40 2.97 -15.75
C HIS A 52 -4.38 4.49 -15.47
N PRO A 53 -4.66 5.36 -16.48
CA PRO A 53 -4.63 6.82 -16.31
C PRO A 53 -5.69 7.34 -15.34
N GLY A 54 -6.75 6.58 -15.04
CA GLY A 54 -7.80 6.96 -14.08
C GLY A 54 -7.34 6.97 -12.62
N LEU A 55 -6.06 6.64 -12.35
CA LEU A 55 -5.46 6.68 -11.01
C LEU A 55 -5.03 8.08 -10.58
N ALA A 56 -5.15 9.05 -11.47
CA ALA A 56 -4.73 10.43 -11.23
C ALA A 56 -5.83 11.33 -10.66
N SER A 57 -7.07 10.87 -10.58
CA SER A 57 -8.15 11.68 -10.01
C SER A 57 -8.68 11.10 -8.71
N ALA A 58 -8.57 11.87 -7.66
CA ALA A 58 -9.18 11.63 -6.35
C ALA A 58 -10.73 11.73 -6.40
N GLU A 59 -11.37 11.37 -7.51
CA GLU A 59 -12.83 11.48 -7.69
C GLU A 59 -13.62 10.67 -6.63
N ALA A 60 -13.01 9.63 -6.07
CA ALA A 60 -13.70 8.77 -5.09
C ALA A 60 -13.79 9.40 -3.69
N LEU A 61 -12.91 10.35 -3.37
CA LEU A 61 -12.83 10.99 -2.04
C LEU A 61 -13.41 12.40 -2.02
N GLU A 62 -13.95 12.92 -3.13
CA GLU A 62 -14.56 14.24 -3.13
C GLU A 62 -15.84 14.24 -2.28
N ALA A 63 -15.83 15.07 -1.26
CA ALA A 63 -17.04 15.39 -0.52
C ALA A 63 -18.07 16.03 -1.45
N ILE A 64 -19.29 15.53 -1.42
CA ILE A 64 -20.39 16.09 -2.21
C ILE A 64 -21.06 17.17 -1.37
N ALA A 65 -21.23 18.38 -1.96
CA ALA A 65 -21.94 19.46 -1.29
C ALA A 65 -23.32 19.01 -0.79
N PRO A 66 -23.75 19.46 0.42
CA PRO A 66 -23.18 20.56 1.19
C PRO A 66 -22.02 20.20 2.15
N ARG A 67 -21.63 18.91 2.29
CA ARG A 67 -20.47 18.51 3.07
C ARG A 67 -19.19 19.04 2.42
N GLU A 68 -18.25 19.51 3.23
CA GLU A 68 -16.89 19.83 2.80
C GLU A 68 -15.92 18.94 3.56
N GLN A 69 -14.99 18.32 2.84
CA GLN A 69 -13.83 17.63 3.38
C GLN A 69 -12.57 18.24 2.76
N LEU A 70 -11.83 18.97 3.57
CA LEU A 70 -10.69 19.76 3.12
C LEU A 70 -9.40 19.11 3.60
N LEU A 71 -8.46 18.86 2.67
CA LEU A 71 -7.13 18.40 3.03
C LEU A 71 -6.45 19.41 3.95
N PHE A 72 -5.92 18.94 5.06
CA PHE A 72 -5.34 19.78 6.10
C PHE A 72 -3.84 19.55 6.28
N ASP A 73 -3.15 19.14 5.21
CA ASP A 73 -1.76 18.70 5.24
C ASP A 73 -0.73 19.81 5.05
N PHE A 74 -1.09 20.89 4.41
CA PHE A 74 -0.14 21.94 4.02
C PHE A 74 0.05 22.99 5.13
N GLY A 75 1.26 23.56 5.22
CA GLY A 75 1.54 24.69 6.07
C GLY A 75 1.69 24.41 7.57
N TRP A 76 2.06 23.21 7.93
CA TRP A 76 2.43 22.87 9.31
C TRP A 76 3.82 23.33 9.66
N LYS A 77 4.05 23.55 10.95
CA LYS A 77 5.34 23.79 11.56
C LYS A 77 5.63 22.69 12.57
N PHE A 78 6.87 22.27 12.66
CA PHE A 78 7.33 21.16 13.49
C PHE A 78 8.51 21.53 14.36
N GLN A 79 8.52 21.02 15.60
CA GLN A 79 9.66 21.07 16.51
C GLN A 79 9.69 19.82 17.38
N PHE A 80 10.87 19.33 17.69
CA PHE A 80 11.02 18.29 18.71
C PHE A 80 10.64 18.84 20.09
N GLY A 81 9.93 18.00 20.86
CA GLY A 81 9.73 18.13 22.29
C GLY A 81 10.74 17.26 23.05
N HIS A 82 10.31 16.77 24.21
CA HIS A 82 11.15 15.88 25.02
C HIS A 82 10.29 14.93 25.88
N GLY A 83 10.60 13.62 25.86
CA GLY A 83 9.79 12.61 26.53
C GLY A 83 9.82 12.62 28.07
N THR A 84 10.81 13.31 28.69
CA THR A 84 11.00 13.29 30.15
C THR A 84 11.36 14.65 30.77
N ASP A 85 11.70 15.65 29.96
CA ASP A 85 12.06 17.01 30.44
C ASP A 85 11.01 18.03 30.00
N PRO A 86 10.09 18.43 30.87
CA PRO A 86 9.05 19.42 30.55
C PRO A 86 9.60 20.77 30.06
N ALA A 87 10.76 21.21 30.53
CA ALA A 87 11.34 22.49 30.06
C ALA A 87 11.72 22.45 28.57
N ARG A 88 12.03 21.29 28.05
CA ARG A 88 12.30 21.00 26.62
C ARG A 88 11.07 20.58 25.85
N ASP A 89 9.94 20.33 26.54
CA ASP A 89 8.64 19.91 25.98
C ASP A 89 7.59 21.02 26.06
N LEU A 90 7.97 22.27 25.72
CA LEU A 90 7.16 23.47 25.77
C LEU A 90 6.58 23.79 27.17
N GLY A 91 7.20 23.31 28.23
CA GLY A 91 6.69 23.42 29.58
C GLY A 91 5.54 22.44 29.90
N PHE A 92 5.16 21.57 28.97
CA PHE A 92 4.06 20.63 29.13
C PHE A 92 4.35 19.68 30.30
N GLY A 93 3.41 19.60 31.26
CA GLY A 93 3.58 18.75 32.45
C GLY A 93 4.45 19.39 33.55
N ASN A 94 4.90 20.65 33.43
CA ASN A 94 5.81 21.30 34.36
C ASN A 94 5.12 21.76 35.65
N SER A 95 3.81 22.00 35.63
CA SER A 95 3.07 22.47 36.79
C SER A 95 1.79 21.68 37.04
N GLN A 96 1.34 21.65 38.30
CA GLN A 96 0.04 21.06 38.65
C GLN A 96 -1.14 21.79 38.01
N GLY A 97 -0.93 23.05 37.52
CA GLY A 97 -1.92 23.84 36.83
C GLY A 97 -2.22 23.38 35.41
N ASP A 98 -1.28 22.75 34.72
CA ASP A 98 -1.40 22.42 33.29
C ASP A 98 -2.41 21.32 33.00
N PHE A 99 -2.69 20.46 33.96
CA PHE A 99 -3.65 19.35 33.80
C PHE A 99 -5.00 19.62 34.47
N ALA A 100 -5.09 20.61 35.36
CA ALA A 100 -6.31 20.92 36.10
C ALA A 100 -7.29 21.79 35.32
N LYS A 101 -6.85 22.37 34.18
CA LYS A 101 -7.63 23.30 33.37
C LYS A 101 -7.73 22.78 31.93
N THR A 102 -8.88 23.02 31.30
CA THR A 102 -9.14 22.66 29.89
C THR A 102 -8.64 23.73 28.94
N GLY A 103 -8.20 24.89 29.42
CA GLY A 103 -7.71 26.05 28.64
C GLY A 103 -6.41 26.61 29.16
N GLU A 104 -5.96 27.70 28.52
CA GLU A 104 -4.74 28.48 28.87
C GLU A 104 -3.41 27.86 28.40
N PHE A 105 -3.44 26.91 27.45
CA PHE A 105 -2.21 26.36 26.84
C PHE A 105 -1.62 27.37 25.84
N GLU A 106 -0.62 28.16 26.31
CA GLU A 106 -0.03 29.28 25.56
C GLU A 106 0.54 28.88 24.21
N PHE A 107 1.10 27.67 24.09
CA PHE A 107 1.65 27.15 22.83
C PHE A 107 0.60 26.96 21.70
N SER A 108 -0.69 26.94 22.06
CA SER A 108 -1.80 26.86 21.09
C SER A 108 -2.57 28.18 20.92
N LYS A 109 -2.00 29.32 21.39
CA LYS A 109 -2.56 30.66 21.20
C LYS A 109 -1.81 31.45 20.13
N GLY A 110 -2.47 32.45 19.55
CA GLY A 110 -1.93 33.27 18.46
C GLY A 110 -0.67 34.07 18.77
N LYS A 111 -0.38 34.36 20.05
CA LYS A 111 0.81 35.10 20.48
C LYS A 111 2.05 34.23 20.67
N PHE A 112 1.92 32.92 20.58
CA PHE A 112 3.05 31.99 20.72
C PHE A 112 4.04 32.16 19.58
N ASP A 113 5.33 32.27 19.88
CA ASP A 113 6.39 32.42 18.88
C ASP A 113 6.85 31.06 18.37
N ASP A 114 6.41 30.71 17.17
CA ASP A 114 6.80 29.52 16.41
C ASP A 114 7.70 29.85 15.20
N SER A 115 8.33 31.04 15.19
CA SER A 115 9.15 31.51 14.06
C SER A 115 10.36 30.62 13.77
N LYS A 116 10.86 29.90 14.79
CA LYS A 116 12.00 28.99 14.70
C LYS A 116 11.59 27.53 14.32
N TRP A 117 10.29 27.25 14.27
CA TRP A 117 9.83 25.91 13.94
C TRP A 117 10.03 25.62 12.45
N ARG A 118 10.42 24.38 12.14
CA ARG A 118 10.58 23.92 10.75
C ARG A 118 9.23 23.86 10.04
N LYS A 119 9.11 24.51 8.89
CA LYS A 119 7.93 24.37 8.02
C LYS A 119 7.98 23.04 7.30
N LEU A 120 6.84 22.36 7.22
CA LEU A 120 6.67 21.11 6.50
C LEU A 120 5.20 20.90 6.08
N ASN A 121 5.00 19.92 5.23
CA ASN A 121 3.68 19.37 4.89
C ASN A 121 3.57 17.94 5.42
N LEU A 122 2.34 17.49 5.63
CA LEU A 122 2.01 16.11 5.95
C LEU A 122 1.79 15.31 4.65
N PRO A 123 1.90 13.99 4.69
CA PRO A 123 2.34 13.12 5.79
C PRO A 123 3.80 13.33 6.18
N HIS A 124 4.13 13.14 7.47
CA HIS A 124 5.48 13.34 7.99
C HIS A 124 5.85 12.25 8.99
N ASP A 125 6.95 11.56 8.72
CA ASP A 125 7.61 10.60 9.60
C ASP A 125 8.99 11.13 9.95
N TRP A 126 9.17 11.63 11.19
CA TRP A 126 10.48 12.16 11.58
C TRP A 126 11.51 11.05 11.89
N ALA A 127 11.05 9.81 12.18
CA ALA A 127 11.98 8.74 12.51
C ALA A 127 12.87 8.40 11.30
N VAL A 128 12.34 8.46 10.06
CA VAL A 128 13.13 8.21 8.86
C VAL A 128 14.25 9.23 8.65
N GLU A 129 14.11 10.44 9.20
CA GLU A 129 15.09 11.53 9.10
C GLU A 129 16.28 11.35 10.06
N LEU A 130 16.10 10.55 11.13
CA LEU A 130 17.10 10.32 12.15
C LEU A 130 18.23 9.40 11.66
N PRO A 131 19.44 9.49 12.22
CA PRO A 131 20.51 8.55 11.93
C PRO A 131 20.15 7.14 12.41
N PHE A 132 20.85 6.15 11.89
CA PHE A 132 20.81 4.81 12.45
C PHE A 132 21.75 4.72 13.64
N VAL A 133 21.33 4.07 14.74
CA VAL A 133 22.13 3.88 15.97
C VAL A 133 22.02 2.43 16.40
N TRP A 134 23.16 1.83 16.72
CA TRP A 134 23.15 0.52 17.32
C TRP A 134 22.50 0.56 18.73
N ASP A 135 21.46 -0.20 18.90
CA ASP A 135 20.78 -0.41 20.18
C ASP A 135 20.09 -1.78 20.12
N ASP A 136 20.35 -2.63 21.10
CA ASP A 136 19.80 -3.98 21.21
C ASP A 136 18.26 -4.02 21.29
N VAL A 137 17.65 -2.97 21.82
CA VAL A 137 16.18 -2.83 21.93
C VAL A 137 15.55 -2.33 20.63
N GLN A 138 16.32 -1.64 19.75
CA GLN A 138 15.82 -1.05 18.51
C GLN A 138 15.91 -1.98 17.29
N ASN A 139 16.30 -3.23 17.47
CA ASN A 139 16.45 -4.21 16.40
C ASN A 139 15.16 -4.35 15.57
N SER A 140 14.04 -4.58 16.21
CA SER A 140 12.73 -4.71 15.55
C SER A 140 12.22 -3.41 14.92
N HIS A 141 12.68 -2.25 15.38
CA HIS A 141 12.27 -0.93 14.88
C HIS A 141 13.29 -0.31 13.89
N GLY A 142 14.23 -1.10 13.37
CA GLY A 142 15.18 -0.67 12.34
C GLY A 142 16.23 0.32 12.83
N PHE A 143 16.62 0.25 14.10
CA PHE A 143 17.72 1.02 14.70
C PHE A 143 17.59 2.55 14.59
N LYS A 144 16.36 3.06 14.55
CA LYS A 144 16.12 4.51 14.65
C LYS A 144 16.04 4.92 16.12
N PRO A 145 16.68 6.04 16.55
CA PRO A 145 16.72 6.47 17.94
C PRO A 145 15.37 7.11 18.34
N VAL A 146 14.34 6.28 18.44
CA VAL A 146 12.99 6.62 18.92
C VAL A 146 12.61 5.62 19.99
N GLY A 147 11.96 6.06 21.06
CA GLY A 147 11.61 5.24 22.21
C GLY A 147 12.09 5.86 23.53
N ARG A 148 11.79 5.23 24.65
CA ARG A 148 12.09 5.76 26.00
C ARG A 148 13.57 6.07 26.26
N ARG A 149 14.48 5.39 25.56
CA ARG A 149 15.92 5.62 25.65
C ARG A 149 16.37 6.91 24.93
N TYR A 150 15.50 7.45 24.05
CA TYR A 150 15.79 8.63 23.23
C TYR A 150 14.73 9.72 23.42
N PRO A 151 14.60 10.27 24.64
CA PRO A 151 13.53 11.20 24.97
C PRO A 151 13.56 12.47 24.14
N GLU A 152 14.71 12.90 23.59
CA GLU A 152 14.91 14.08 22.75
C GLU A 152 14.42 13.94 21.31
N THR A 153 14.22 12.72 20.85
CA THR A 153 13.77 12.44 19.46
C THR A 153 12.46 11.64 19.41
N SER A 154 11.84 11.37 20.56
CA SER A 154 10.63 10.58 20.67
C SER A 154 9.34 11.39 20.73
N VAL A 155 9.44 12.70 20.93
CA VAL A 155 8.28 13.61 20.99
C VAL A 155 8.39 14.68 19.92
N GLY A 156 7.32 14.87 19.18
CA GLY A 156 7.21 15.92 18.17
C GLY A 156 5.97 16.80 18.39
N TRP A 157 6.15 18.09 18.21
CA TRP A 157 5.10 19.08 18.23
C TRP A 157 4.85 19.61 16.83
N TYR A 158 3.57 19.63 16.44
CA TYR A 158 3.09 20.19 15.20
C TYR A 158 2.19 21.38 15.52
N ARG A 159 2.31 22.49 14.77
CA ARG A 159 1.48 23.68 14.94
C ARG A 159 1.06 24.21 13.58
N ARG A 160 -0.22 24.64 13.47
CA ARG A 160 -0.75 25.26 12.26
C ARG A 160 -1.73 26.38 12.59
N GLU A 161 -1.62 27.49 11.83
CA GLU A 161 -2.61 28.55 11.77
C GLU A 161 -3.60 28.26 10.61
N PHE A 162 -4.88 28.55 10.82
CA PHE A 162 -5.92 28.39 9.79
C PHE A 162 -7.10 29.32 10.06
N ASP A 163 -7.86 29.64 9.00
CA ASP A 163 -9.06 30.47 9.10
C ASP A 163 -10.33 29.63 9.02
N ILE A 164 -11.34 30.04 9.76
CA ILE A 164 -12.71 29.56 9.62
C ILE A 164 -13.55 30.72 9.10
N PRO A 165 -14.13 30.62 7.88
CA PRO A 165 -14.99 31.68 7.33
C PRO A 165 -16.21 31.97 8.19
N ALA A 166 -16.68 33.23 8.18
CA ALA A 166 -17.90 33.62 8.90
C ALA A 166 -19.16 32.87 8.43
N SER A 167 -19.16 32.37 7.19
CA SER A 167 -20.21 31.52 6.62
C SER A 167 -20.38 30.18 7.33
N ASP A 168 -19.37 29.71 8.05
CA ASP A 168 -19.39 28.42 8.75
C ASP A 168 -19.96 28.48 10.18
N LYS A 169 -20.55 29.63 10.57
CA LYS A 169 -21.05 29.90 11.93
C LYS A 169 -21.97 28.82 12.51
N ASP A 170 -22.79 28.23 11.70
CA ASP A 170 -23.79 27.25 12.16
C ASP A 170 -23.46 25.81 11.68
N ARG A 171 -22.22 25.57 11.26
CA ARG A 171 -21.76 24.24 10.82
C ARG A 171 -21.09 23.48 11.97
N ARG A 172 -21.09 22.16 11.87
CA ARG A 172 -20.23 21.27 12.67
C ARG A 172 -18.88 21.13 11.98
N ILE A 173 -17.80 21.21 12.75
CA ILE A 173 -16.43 21.21 12.20
C ILE A 173 -15.58 20.23 13.00
N TRP A 174 -14.98 19.28 12.30
CA TRP A 174 -14.08 18.27 12.88
C TRP A 174 -12.70 18.32 12.25
N VAL A 175 -11.65 18.08 13.07
CA VAL A 175 -10.36 17.63 12.55
C VAL A 175 -10.30 16.11 12.62
N GLU A 176 -9.83 15.50 11.55
CA GLU A 176 -9.75 14.05 11.38
C GLU A 176 -8.35 13.66 10.95
N PHE A 177 -7.74 12.71 11.66
CA PHE A 177 -6.42 12.18 11.38
C PHE A 177 -6.58 10.75 10.87
N ASP A 178 -6.00 10.43 9.73
CA ASP A 178 -6.01 9.06 9.21
C ASP A 178 -5.02 8.15 9.95
N GLY A 179 -4.08 8.72 10.66
CA GLY A 179 -3.17 8.06 11.59
C GLY A 179 -2.01 8.95 12.02
N ALA A 180 -1.60 8.80 13.27
CA ALA A 180 -0.41 9.44 13.82
C ALA A 180 0.23 8.53 14.86
N PHE A 181 1.52 8.25 14.75
CA PHE A 181 2.21 7.33 15.64
C PHE A 181 3.04 8.11 16.65
N ARG A 182 2.68 8.00 17.95
CA ARG A 182 1.42 7.60 18.60
C ARG A 182 1.17 8.52 19.79
N SER A 183 0.22 8.21 20.65
CA SER A 183 -0.10 8.96 21.88
C SER A 183 -0.25 10.46 21.61
N VAL A 184 -1.26 10.78 20.81
CA VAL A 184 -1.54 12.12 20.28
C VAL A 184 -2.33 12.93 21.29
N LEU A 185 -1.92 14.19 21.52
CA LEU A 185 -2.70 15.22 22.21
C LEU A 185 -3.00 16.36 21.24
N VAL A 186 -4.26 16.80 21.20
CA VAL A 186 -4.69 17.90 20.32
C VAL A 186 -5.17 19.09 21.15
N PHE A 187 -4.70 20.28 20.75
CA PHE A 187 -5.06 21.56 21.35
C PHE A 187 -5.52 22.53 20.27
N VAL A 188 -6.53 23.36 20.59
CA VAL A 188 -7.02 24.41 19.69
C VAL A 188 -7.28 25.67 20.50
N ASN A 189 -6.76 26.82 20.04
CA ASN A 189 -7.02 28.15 20.61
C ASN A 189 -6.82 28.25 22.13
N GLY A 190 -5.83 27.55 22.67
CA GLY A 190 -5.55 27.53 24.11
C GLY A 190 -6.25 26.40 24.86
N CYS A 191 -7.14 25.62 24.24
CA CYS A 191 -7.91 24.58 24.89
C CYS A 191 -7.38 23.18 24.52
N PHE A 192 -7.36 22.27 25.49
CA PHE A 192 -7.17 20.85 25.24
C PHE A 192 -8.45 20.25 24.66
N ILE A 193 -8.33 19.57 23.52
CA ILE A 193 -9.45 19.01 22.80
C ILE A 193 -9.63 17.52 23.10
N GLY A 194 -8.52 16.77 23.15
CA GLY A 194 -8.57 15.34 23.39
C GLY A 194 -7.26 14.62 23.10
N ARG A 195 -7.28 13.32 23.30
CA ARG A 195 -6.15 12.43 23.05
C ARG A 195 -6.55 11.20 22.25
N ASN A 196 -5.58 10.60 21.59
CA ASN A 196 -5.66 9.29 20.97
C ASN A 196 -4.38 8.52 21.22
N ASP A 197 -4.47 7.33 21.79
CA ASP A 197 -3.30 6.52 22.15
C ASP A 197 -2.91 5.51 21.06
N ASN A 198 -3.78 5.30 20.07
CA ASN A 198 -3.58 4.37 18.97
C ASN A 198 -2.73 5.00 17.86
N GLY A 199 -1.78 4.22 17.31
CA GLY A 199 -0.91 4.67 16.22
C GLY A 199 -1.45 4.45 14.80
N TYR A 200 -2.47 3.59 14.60
CA TYR A 200 -2.83 3.08 13.26
C TYR A 200 -4.27 3.34 12.83
N ALA A 201 -5.21 3.42 13.78
CA ALA A 201 -6.60 3.70 13.45
C ALA A 201 -6.84 5.21 13.34
N PRO A 202 -7.71 5.66 12.42
CA PRO A 202 -8.08 7.05 12.30
C PRO A 202 -8.93 7.52 13.49
N PHE A 203 -8.72 8.76 13.88
CA PHE A 203 -9.45 9.40 14.96
C PHE A 203 -9.89 10.81 14.57
N ARG A 204 -10.92 11.34 15.22
CA ARG A 204 -11.41 12.70 14.99
C ARG A 204 -11.78 13.39 16.28
N PHE A 205 -11.71 14.72 16.25
CA PHE A 205 -12.18 15.60 17.32
C PHE A 205 -13.13 16.65 16.78
N ASP A 206 -14.22 16.90 17.51
CA ASP A 206 -15.11 18.01 17.24
C ASP A 206 -14.47 19.31 17.72
N LEU A 207 -14.28 20.25 16.80
CA LEU A 207 -13.68 21.54 17.08
C LEU A 207 -14.71 22.67 17.22
N THR A 208 -15.98 22.43 16.89
CA THR A 208 -17.02 23.44 16.68
C THR A 208 -17.07 24.49 17.77
N ASP A 209 -17.07 24.07 19.03
CA ASP A 209 -17.23 24.98 20.18
C ASP A 209 -15.90 25.73 20.55
N PHE A 210 -14.78 25.29 20.00
CA PHE A 210 -13.44 25.84 20.28
C PHE A 210 -12.92 26.77 19.19
N LEU A 211 -13.67 26.91 18.09
CA LEU A 211 -13.24 27.71 16.93
C LEU A 211 -13.74 29.14 17.02
N ALA A 212 -12.86 30.08 16.66
CA ALA A 212 -13.20 31.47 16.41
C ALA A 212 -13.67 31.61 14.94
N VAL A 213 -14.99 31.59 14.75
CA VAL A 213 -15.60 31.74 13.42
C VAL A 213 -15.43 33.14 12.88
N GLY A 214 -15.04 33.30 11.64
CA GLY A 214 -14.68 34.59 11.01
C GLY A 214 -13.29 35.11 11.39
N ALA A 215 -12.45 34.25 11.98
CA ALA A 215 -11.13 34.64 12.49
C ALA A 215 -10.09 33.52 12.34
N LYS A 216 -8.86 33.85 12.72
CA LYS A 216 -7.74 32.89 12.77
C LYS A 216 -7.87 31.93 13.94
N ASN A 217 -7.50 30.70 13.71
CA ASN A 217 -7.47 29.62 14.68
C ASN A 217 -6.08 28.98 14.67
N TYR A 218 -5.74 28.34 15.78
CA TYR A 218 -4.44 27.69 15.96
C TYR A 218 -4.67 26.27 16.49
N ILE A 219 -4.22 25.27 15.74
CA ILE A 219 -4.19 23.89 16.18
C ILE A 219 -2.77 23.47 16.51
N VAL A 220 -2.61 22.73 17.60
CA VAL A 220 -1.33 22.15 18.02
C VAL A 220 -1.54 20.67 18.33
N VAL A 221 -0.62 19.87 17.86
CA VAL A 221 -0.64 18.41 18.03
C VAL A 221 0.70 18.00 18.63
N ARG A 222 0.67 17.37 19.80
CA ARG A 222 1.80 16.67 20.39
C ARG A 222 1.69 15.19 20.06
N VAL A 223 2.74 14.62 19.51
CA VAL A 223 2.83 13.18 19.18
C VAL A 223 3.98 12.60 19.98
N ASP A 224 3.73 11.51 20.72
CA ASP A 224 4.71 10.88 21.59
C ASP A 224 4.94 9.41 21.19
N ALA A 225 6.02 9.16 20.47
CA ALA A 225 6.45 7.85 19.99
C ALA A 225 7.40 7.13 20.97
N SER A 226 7.34 7.44 22.26
CA SER A 226 8.19 6.78 23.27
C SER A 226 7.90 5.29 23.48
N PHE A 227 6.76 4.80 22.98
CA PHE A 227 6.36 3.39 23.07
C PHE A 227 6.07 2.83 21.68
N GLY A 228 6.52 1.63 21.39
CA GLY A 228 6.14 0.84 20.24
C GLY A 228 4.87 0.01 20.48
N ASP A 229 4.26 -0.45 19.41
CA ASP A 229 3.10 -1.36 19.40
C ASP A 229 3.40 -2.69 18.67
N GLY A 230 4.40 -2.72 17.82
CA GLY A 230 4.78 -3.86 17.01
C GLY A 230 6.26 -4.19 17.12
N TRP A 231 6.68 -5.21 16.39
CA TRP A 231 8.07 -5.64 16.27
C TRP A 231 8.63 -5.35 14.88
N PHE A 232 8.18 -4.24 14.29
CA PHE A 232 8.57 -3.72 12.99
C PHE A 232 8.71 -2.20 13.05
N TYR A 233 9.19 -1.57 11.98
CA TYR A 233 9.31 -0.13 11.90
C TYR A 233 7.92 0.52 11.82
N GLU A 234 7.62 1.36 12.81
CA GLU A 234 6.32 2.03 12.92
C GLU A 234 6.37 3.48 12.45
N GLY A 235 7.58 4.05 12.35
CA GLY A 235 7.76 5.47 12.12
C GLY A 235 7.44 6.32 13.36
N ALA A 236 7.33 7.64 13.17
CA ALA A 236 6.95 8.56 14.22
C ALA A 236 6.41 9.88 13.62
N GLY A 237 5.26 10.34 14.08
CA GLY A 237 4.67 11.60 13.63
C GLY A 237 3.26 11.48 13.07
N ILE A 238 2.80 12.54 12.43
CA ILE A 238 1.55 12.53 11.67
C ILE A 238 1.86 12.00 10.28
N TYR A 239 1.88 10.68 10.18
CA TYR A 239 2.39 9.96 8.99
C TYR A 239 1.32 9.61 7.96
N ARG A 240 0.06 10.04 8.20
CA ARG A 240 -1.08 9.92 7.27
C ARG A 240 -1.76 11.28 7.13
N HIS A 241 -2.73 11.38 6.23
CA HIS A 241 -3.44 12.63 5.97
C HIS A 241 -4.21 13.16 7.19
N VAL A 242 -4.39 14.48 7.19
CA VAL A 242 -5.28 15.19 8.12
C VAL A 242 -6.34 15.93 7.32
N TRP A 243 -7.58 15.90 7.81
CA TRP A 243 -8.74 16.49 7.16
C TRP A 243 -9.46 17.46 8.10
N LEU A 244 -9.99 18.54 7.52
CA LEU A 244 -10.97 19.41 8.16
C LEU A 244 -12.33 19.15 7.50
N THR A 245 -13.25 18.49 8.24
CA THR A 245 -14.58 18.15 7.74
C THR A 245 -15.61 19.13 8.29
N LYS A 246 -16.48 19.66 7.41
CA LYS A 246 -17.54 20.60 7.78
C LYS A 246 -18.89 20.07 7.26
N THR A 247 -19.89 20.01 8.14
CA THR A 247 -21.24 19.57 7.78
C THR A 247 -22.31 20.51 8.33
N ASP A 248 -23.53 20.31 7.88
CA ASP A 248 -24.72 20.83 8.58
C ASP A 248 -24.85 20.13 9.95
N PRO A 249 -25.47 20.72 10.97
CA PRO A 249 -25.78 20.02 12.22
C PRO A 249 -26.63 18.77 12.04
N LEU A 250 -27.45 18.70 10.97
CA LEU A 250 -28.15 17.49 10.56
C LEU A 250 -27.33 16.81 9.46
N HIS A 251 -26.64 15.71 9.78
CA HIS A 251 -25.66 15.10 8.91
C HIS A 251 -25.62 13.57 8.96
N LEU A 252 -25.00 12.94 7.98
CA LEU A 252 -24.71 11.52 7.95
C LEU A 252 -23.65 11.18 8.99
N GLY A 253 -23.88 10.13 9.77
CA GLY A 253 -22.90 9.61 10.73
C GLY A 253 -21.62 9.13 10.03
N ARG A 254 -20.48 9.27 10.72
CA ARG A 254 -19.17 8.92 10.18
C ARG A 254 -19.08 7.44 9.82
N TRP A 255 -18.89 7.13 8.52
CA TRP A 255 -18.82 5.76 7.97
C TRP A 255 -20.05 4.89 8.26
N GLU A 256 -21.21 5.51 8.45
CA GLU A 256 -22.44 4.77 8.70
C GLU A 256 -23.22 4.42 7.44
N SER A 257 -22.85 5.00 6.29
CA SER A 257 -23.47 4.61 5.02
C SER A 257 -22.94 3.28 4.51
N THR A 258 -23.85 2.34 4.30
CA THR A 258 -23.54 0.95 3.91
C THR A 258 -24.26 0.56 2.63
N VAL A 259 -23.57 -0.21 1.79
CA VAL A 259 -24.12 -0.85 0.60
C VAL A 259 -23.74 -2.34 0.61
N ARG A 260 -24.71 -3.21 0.84
CA ARG A 260 -24.50 -4.66 0.83
C ARG A 260 -25.20 -5.26 -0.39
N SER A 261 -24.43 -5.93 -1.26
CA SER A 261 -24.95 -6.54 -2.48
C SER A 261 -25.19 -8.04 -2.30
N THR A 262 -26.33 -8.51 -2.80
CA THR A 262 -26.63 -9.94 -2.92
C THR A 262 -26.92 -10.24 -4.38
N VAL A 263 -26.04 -11.03 -5.01
CA VAL A 263 -26.16 -11.46 -6.42
C VAL A 263 -27.16 -12.61 -6.51
N SER A 264 -28.11 -12.51 -7.42
CA SER A 264 -29.10 -13.57 -7.69
C SER A 264 -29.46 -13.63 -9.18
N GLY A 265 -29.16 -14.73 -9.83
CA GLY A 265 -29.31 -14.86 -11.27
C GLY A 265 -28.50 -13.80 -12.03
N SER A 266 -29.15 -13.07 -12.93
CA SER A 266 -28.52 -11.97 -13.70
C SER A 266 -28.63 -10.60 -13.01
N GLY A 267 -29.11 -10.51 -11.78
CA GLY A 267 -29.27 -9.25 -11.07
C GLY A 267 -28.58 -9.22 -9.71
N ALA A 268 -28.59 -8.06 -9.06
CA ALA A 268 -28.21 -7.91 -7.66
C ALA A 268 -29.24 -7.05 -6.91
N THR A 269 -29.41 -7.39 -5.64
CA THR A 269 -30.16 -6.56 -4.69
C THR A 269 -29.17 -5.84 -3.79
N LEU A 270 -29.33 -4.53 -3.64
CA LEU A 270 -28.56 -3.70 -2.74
C LEU A 270 -29.38 -3.41 -1.49
N ALA A 271 -28.89 -3.83 -0.33
CA ALA A 271 -29.39 -3.35 0.95
C ALA A 271 -28.61 -2.09 1.31
N LEU A 272 -29.31 -0.97 1.41
CA LEU A 272 -28.75 0.37 1.65
C LEU A 272 -29.08 0.78 3.08
N GLY A 273 -28.11 1.32 3.79
CA GLY A 273 -28.31 1.77 5.17
C GLY A 273 -27.46 3.00 5.46
N THR A 274 -27.96 3.84 6.38
CA THR A 274 -27.15 4.92 6.98
C THR A 274 -27.76 5.35 8.32
N ILE A 275 -26.97 6.08 9.11
CA ILE A 275 -27.44 6.78 10.31
C ILE A 275 -27.36 8.28 10.03
N VAL A 276 -28.40 9.02 10.41
CA VAL A 276 -28.41 10.49 10.39
C VAL A 276 -28.42 10.99 11.83
N GLU A 277 -27.49 11.88 12.12
CA GLU A 277 -27.32 12.54 13.42
C GLU A 277 -27.84 13.97 13.37
N ASN A 278 -28.56 14.39 14.43
CA ASN A 278 -29.02 15.77 14.60
C ASN A 278 -28.30 16.43 15.79
N GLN A 279 -27.29 17.20 15.53
CA GLN A 279 -26.56 18.00 16.52
C GLN A 279 -26.99 19.48 16.48
N GLY A 280 -28.19 19.73 15.94
CA GLY A 280 -28.83 21.04 15.89
C GLY A 280 -29.63 21.37 17.14
N LYS A 281 -30.29 22.55 17.14
CA LYS A 281 -31.05 23.06 18.28
C LYS A 281 -32.53 22.70 18.22
N ASN A 282 -32.99 22.12 17.13
CA ASN A 282 -34.41 21.80 16.88
C ASN A 282 -34.55 20.34 16.49
N ILE A 283 -35.77 19.80 16.72
CA ILE A 283 -36.17 18.51 16.15
C ILE A 283 -36.24 18.67 14.64
N GLU A 284 -35.60 17.78 13.88
CA GLU A 284 -35.58 17.80 12.42
C GLU A 284 -36.39 16.64 11.85
N SER A 285 -37.03 16.87 10.71
CA SER A 285 -37.72 15.82 9.95
C SER A 285 -36.88 15.54 8.71
N ALA A 286 -36.15 14.43 8.70
CA ALA A 286 -35.23 14.08 7.66
C ALA A 286 -35.68 12.90 6.81
N LYS A 287 -35.38 12.93 5.52
CA LYS A 287 -35.44 11.76 4.63
C LYS A 287 -34.05 11.53 4.00
N VAL A 288 -33.78 10.30 3.59
CA VAL A 288 -32.53 9.93 2.94
C VAL A 288 -32.81 9.36 1.56
N SER A 289 -32.02 9.77 0.58
CA SER A 289 -32.03 9.24 -0.77
C SER A 289 -30.67 8.66 -1.15
N TRP A 290 -30.69 7.60 -1.96
CA TRP A 290 -29.51 6.99 -2.58
C TRP A 290 -29.62 7.06 -4.10
N LYS A 291 -28.59 7.59 -4.74
CA LYS A 291 -28.44 7.57 -6.19
C LYS A 291 -27.22 6.69 -6.52
N ILE A 292 -27.46 5.54 -7.12
CA ILE A 292 -26.41 4.60 -7.51
C ILE A 292 -25.96 4.93 -8.93
N VAL A 293 -24.65 5.16 -9.08
CA VAL A 293 -24.05 5.45 -10.39
C VAL A 293 -22.98 4.42 -10.73
N ASP A 294 -22.84 4.11 -12.02
CA ASP A 294 -21.75 3.28 -12.53
C ASP A 294 -20.46 4.09 -12.77
N ALA A 295 -19.40 3.43 -13.22
CA ALA A 295 -18.11 4.05 -13.50
C ALA A 295 -18.15 5.16 -14.58
N SER A 296 -19.22 5.23 -15.41
CA SER A 296 -19.43 6.30 -16.37
C SER A 296 -20.19 7.51 -15.79
N GLY A 297 -20.59 7.44 -14.51
CA GLY A 297 -21.44 8.44 -13.88
C GLY A 297 -22.93 8.29 -14.18
N LYS A 298 -23.35 7.25 -14.94
CA LYS A 298 -24.75 7.00 -15.27
C LYS A 298 -25.50 6.45 -14.06
N THR A 299 -26.64 7.03 -13.72
CA THR A 299 -27.54 6.51 -12.70
C THR A 299 -28.15 5.17 -13.15
N VAL A 300 -27.90 4.13 -12.35
CA VAL A 300 -28.35 2.75 -12.60
C VAL A 300 -29.43 2.29 -11.63
N ALA A 301 -29.55 2.92 -10.46
CA ALA A 301 -30.64 2.70 -9.53
C ALA A 301 -30.80 3.91 -8.59
N THR A 302 -31.98 4.03 -7.97
CA THR A 302 -32.29 5.01 -6.93
C THR A 302 -33.13 4.38 -5.84
N ALA A 303 -33.03 4.91 -4.63
CA ALA A 303 -33.91 4.56 -3.51
C ALA A 303 -34.08 5.77 -2.61
N GLU A 304 -35.20 5.85 -1.88
CA GLU A 304 -35.44 6.87 -0.86
C GLU A 304 -36.26 6.31 0.29
N THR A 305 -36.23 6.99 1.42
CA THR A 305 -37.01 6.64 2.61
C THR A 305 -38.13 7.64 2.87
N PRO A 306 -39.19 7.25 3.60
CA PRO A 306 -40.04 8.20 4.26
C PRO A 306 -39.26 9.11 5.21
N ALA A 307 -39.79 10.30 5.47
CA ALA A 307 -39.26 11.20 6.48
C ALA A 307 -39.42 10.63 7.90
N GLN A 308 -38.40 10.79 8.73
CA GLN A 308 -38.41 10.43 10.15
C GLN A 308 -38.04 11.66 11.00
N SER A 309 -38.58 11.76 12.17
CA SER A 309 -38.28 12.80 13.15
C SER A 309 -37.03 12.41 13.94
N ILE A 310 -36.04 13.32 14.03
CA ILE A 310 -34.82 13.12 14.80
C ILE A 310 -34.74 14.19 15.88
N ALA A 311 -34.68 13.74 17.14
CA ALA A 311 -34.59 14.64 18.30
C ALA A 311 -33.27 15.41 18.28
N VAL A 312 -33.19 16.52 19.03
CA VAL A 312 -31.95 17.21 19.33
C VAL A 312 -30.96 16.24 20.00
N ASP A 313 -29.71 16.26 19.60
CA ASP A 313 -28.66 15.34 20.03
C ASP A 313 -28.99 13.84 19.82
N GLY A 314 -29.95 13.57 18.91
CA GLY A 314 -30.39 12.23 18.56
C GLY A 314 -29.87 11.76 17.21
N ALA A 315 -30.12 10.47 16.95
CA ALA A 315 -29.82 9.83 15.67
C ALA A 315 -30.96 8.93 15.22
N ALA A 316 -31.09 8.72 13.92
CA ALA A 316 -32.05 7.77 13.35
C ALA A 316 -31.42 6.92 12.24
N THR A 317 -31.81 5.65 12.19
CA THR A 317 -31.36 4.73 11.14
C THR A 317 -32.31 4.77 9.96
N PHE A 318 -31.75 4.91 8.77
CA PHE A 318 -32.48 4.88 7.51
C PHE A 318 -32.03 3.69 6.68
N SER A 319 -32.97 2.98 6.08
CA SER A 319 -32.67 1.83 5.23
C SER A 319 -33.60 1.77 4.03
N ALA A 320 -33.07 1.32 2.91
CA ALA A 320 -33.79 1.12 1.67
C ALA A 320 -33.22 -0.07 0.90
N THR A 321 -33.90 -0.45 -0.18
CA THR A 321 -33.44 -1.50 -1.08
C THR A 321 -33.48 -1.00 -2.52
N ALA A 322 -32.43 -1.28 -3.27
CA ALA A 322 -32.37 -1.03 -4.72
C ALA A 322 -32.04 -2.31 -5.48
N LYS A 323 -32.39 -2.37 -6.77
CA LYS A 323 -32.08 -3.51 -7.65
C LYS A 323 -31.19 -3.04 -8.80
N LEU A 324 -30.17 -3.84 -9.10
CA LEU A 324 -29.33 -3.69 -10.28
C LEU A 324 -29.62 -4.83 -11.26
N ALA A 325 -29.97 -4.48 -12.49
CA ALA A 325 -30.10 -5.45 -13.58
C ALA A 325 -28.74 -5.63 -14.27
N ASN A 326 -28.27 -6.89 -14.38
CA ASN A 326 -27.01 -7.25 -15.04
C ASN A 326 -25.82 -6.39 -14.55
N PRO A 327 -25.50 -6.36 -13.25
CA PRO A 327 -24.40 -5.56 -12.77
C PRO A 327 -23.06 -6.06 -13.32
N ALA A 328 -22.16 -5.13 -13.63
CA ALA A 328 -20.76 -5.44 -13.86
C ALA A 328 -20.16 -5.85 -12.50
N LEU A 329 -19.73 -7.11 -12.39
CA LEU A 329 -19.17 -7.64 -11.14
C LEU A 329 -17.74 -7.15 -10.93
N TRP A 330 -17.40 -6.90 -9.68
CA TRP A 330 -16.01 -6.66 -9.30
C TRP A 330 -15.24 -7.99 -9.27
N SER A 331 -14.07 -8.01 -9.90
CA SER A 331 -13.16 -9.16 -9.87
C SER A 331 -11.70 -8.71 -9.99
N VAL A 332 -10.77 -9.64 -9.81
CA VAL A 332 -9.33 -9.38 -9.96
C VAL A 332 -8.98 -8.87 -11.39
N ASP A 333 -9.60 -9.44 -12.42
CA ASP A 333 -9.34 -9.06 -13.82
C ASP A 333 -10.21 -7.86 -14.27
N GLU A 334 -11.38 -7.66 -13.67
CA GLU A 334 -12.35 -6.62 -14.01
C GLU A 334 -12.84 -5.93 -12.72
N PRO A 335 -12.09 -4.98 -12.16
CA PRO A 335 -12.42 -4.33 -10.89
C PRO A 335 -13.50 -3.24 -11.06
N ASN A 336 -14.70 -3.65 -11.45
CA ASN A 336 -15.83 -2.75 -11.69
C ASN A 336 -16.36 -2.18 -10.38
N LEU A 337 -16.41 -0.85 -10.28
CA LEU A 337 -16.89 -0.11 -9.12
C LEU A 337 -18.14 0.69 -9.45
N TYR A 338 -18.97 0.86 -8.44
CA TYR A 338 -20.13 1.74 -8.40
C TYR A 338 -19.94 2.78 -7.29
N SER A 339 -20.70 3.87 -7.37
CA SER A 339 -20.82 4.82 -6.27
C SER A 339 -22.28 4.98 -5.85
N ALA A 340 -22.51 4.96 -4.54
CA ALA A 340 -23.77 5.40 -3.94
C ALA A 340 -23.61 6.85 -3.45
N ILE A 341 -24.37 7.78 -4.01
CA ILE A 341 -24.48 9.13 -3.51
C ILE A 341 -25.62 9.14 -2.53
N VAL A 342 -25.30 9.34 -1.26
CA VAL A 342 -26.26 9.34 -0.13
C VAL A 342 -26.52 10.77 0.26
N THR A 343 -27.79 11.20 0.25
CA THR A 343 -28.18 12.58 0.56
C THR A 343 -29.22 12.61 1.67
N VAL A 344 -29.00 13.44 2.66
CA VAL A 344 -29.97 13.79 3.71
C VAL A 344 -30.67 15.08 3.32
N GLU A 345 -32.00 15.06 3.36
CA GLU A 345 -32.85 16.22 3.10
C GLU A 345 -33.74 16.53 4.30
N SER A 346 -33.85 17.81 4.65
CA SER A 346 -34.83 18.35 5.58
C SER A 346 -35.34 19.70 5.11
N GLY A 347 -36.67 19.96 5.26
CA GLY A 347 -37.28 21.20 4.79
C GLY A 347 -37.12 21.45 3.28
N GLY A 348 -37.03 20.41 2.47
CA GLY A 348 -36.86 20.49 1.00
C GLY A 348 -35.45 20.91 0.54
N LYS A 349 -34.45 20.85 1.41
CA LYS A 349 -33.06 21.16 1.11
C LYS A 349 -32.13 19.99 1.47
N ALA A 350 -31.13 19.75 0.63
CA ALA A 350 -30.02 18.87 0.99
C ALA A 350 -29.25 19.50 2.16
N ARG A 351 -29.10 18.73 3.22
CA ARG A 351 -28.41 19.14 4.47
C ARG A 351 -27.01 18.56 4.50
N ASP A 352 -26.85 17.33 4.01
CA ASP A 352 -25.59 16.64 3.92
C ASP A 352 -25.60 15.62 2.79
N ALA A 353 -24.43 15.31 2.24
CA ALA A 353 -24.27 14.25 1.25
C ALA A 353 -22.87 13.64 1.31
N GLU A 354 -22.77 12.35 0.97
CA GLU A 354 -21.51 11.66 0.81
C GLU A 354 -21.54 10.67 -0.35
N ARG A 355 -20.37 10.33 -0.87
CA ARG A 355 -20.17 9.31 -1.89
C ARG A 355 -19.55 8.06 -1.26
N VAL A 356 -20.17 6.91 -1.48
CA VAL A 356 -19.68 5.61 -1.02
C VAL A 356 -19.34 4.76 -2.24
N SER A 357 -18.06 4.43 -2.41
CA SER A 357 -17.61 3.47 -3.44
C SER A 357 -17.93 2.04 -2.99
N PHE A 358 -18.37 1.19 -3.91
CA PHE A 358 -18.60 -0.22 -3.65
C PHE A 358 -18.48 -1.06 -4.92
N GLY A 359 -18.32 -2.37 -4.78
CA GLY A 359 -18.35 -3.35 -5.88
C GLY A 359 -19.38 -4.44 -5.62
N VAL A 360 -19.93 -4.99 -6.69
CA VAL A 360 -20.88 -6.12 -6.62
C VAL A 360 -20.10 -7.41 -6.85
N ARG A 361 -20.07 -8.30 -5.87
CA ARG A 361 -19.35 -9.58 -5.97
C ARG A 361 -19.88 -10.63 -5.00
N THR A 362 -19.47 -11.89 -5.20
CA THR A 362 -19.56 -12.98 -4.20
C THR A 362 -18.15 -13.52 -3.95
N ALA A 363 -17.75 -13.65 -2.68
CA ALA A 363 -16.49 -14.27 -2.26
C ALA A 363 -16.84 -15.38 -1.25
N ILE A 364 -16.41 -16.60 -1.54
CA ILE A 364 -16.79 -17.79 -0.75
C ILE A 364 -15.54 -18.58 -0.44
N PHE A 365 -15.36 -18.92 0.85
CA PHE A 365 -14.38 -19.88 1.32
C PHE A 365 -15.10 -21.21 1.59
N ASP A 366 -14.63 -22.27 0.96
CA ASP A 366 -15.22 -23.62 1.00
C ASP A 366 -14.18 -24.62 1.48
N ALA A 367 -14.55 -25.51 2.39
CA ALA A 367 -13.63 -26.46 3.00
C ALA A 367 -13.07 -27.52 2.04
N GLU A 368 -13.76 -27.80 0.92
CA GLU A 368 -13.32 -28.79 -0.07
C GLU A 368 -12.75 -28.16 -1.34
N LYS A 369 -13.18 -26.92 -1.67
CA LYS A 369 -12.89 -26.24 -2.95
C LYS A 369 -12.04 -24.98 -2.79
N GLY A 370 -11.59 -24.67 -1.58
CA GLY A 370 -10.81 -23.48 -1.28
C GLY A 370 -11.60 -22.20 -1.50
N PHE A 371 -11.05 -21.23 -2.23
CA PHE A 371 -11.67 -19.92 -2.45
C PHE A 371 -12.31 -19.80 -3.84
N SER A 372 -13.43 -19.11 -3.90
CA SER A 372 -14.07 -18.72 -5.16
C SER A 372 -14.52 -17.26 -5.16
N LEU A 373 -14.37 -16.61 -6.31
CA LEU A 373 -14.84 -15.23 -6.57
C LEU A 373 -15.85 -15.28 -7.73
N ASN A 374 -17.06 -14.78 -7.49
CA ASN A 374 -18.16 -14.81 -8.46
C ASN A 374 -18.44 -16.22 -9.04
N GLY A 375 -18.34 -17.23 -8.18
CA GLY A 375 -18.56 -18.64 -8.56
C GLY A 375 -17.43 -19.29 -9.36
N LYS A 376 -16.32 -18.60 -9.59
CA LYS A 376 -15.12 -19.16 -10.22
C LYS A 376 -14.07 -19.49 -9.15
N SER A 377 -13.53 -20.70 -9.17
CA SER A 377 -12.40 -21.07 -8.30
C SER A 377 -11.20 -20.17 -8.60
N LEU A 378 -10.58 -19.67 -7.54
CA LEU A 378 -9.43 -18.78 -7.60
C LEU A 378 -8.52 -19.05 -6.39
N LYS A 379 -7.22 -19.15 -6.62
CA LYS A 379 -6.26 -19.20 -5.52
C LYS A 379 -5.90 -17.78 -5.06
N ILE A 380 -5.78 -17.59 -3.75
CA ILE A 380 -5.20 -16.39 -3.17
C ILE A 380 -3.69 -16.45 -3.37
N GLN A 381 -3.19 -15.59 -4.24
CA GLN A 381 -1.78 -15.40 -4.60
C GLN A 381 -1.33 -14.10 -3.96
N GLY A 382 -1.17 -14.14 -2.63
CA GLY A 382 -1.03 -12.96 -1.81
C GLY A 382 0.36 -12.77 -1.22
N THR A 383 0.60 -11.55 -0.71
CA THR A 383 1.77 -11.19 0.09
C THR A 383 1.38 -10.39 1.32
N CYS A 384 2.11 -10.62 2.42
CA CYS A 384 2.08 -9.76 3.59
C CYS A 384 2.91 -8.50 3.32
N ASN A 385 2.47 -7.33 3.80
CA ASN A 385 3.16 -6.08 3.53
C ASN A 385 3.10 -5.11 4.71
N HIS A 386 4.28 -4.66 5.15
CA HIS A 386 4.40 -3.51 6.05
C HIS A 386 4.18 -2.20 5.31
N GLN A 387 3.93 -1.12 6.07
CA GLN A 387 3.51 0.17 5.51
C GLN A 387 4.67 1.13 5.20
N ASP A 388 5.92 0.70 5.31
CA ASP A 388 7.09 1.53 5.07
C ASP A 388 7.68 1.35 3.66
N HIS A 389 8.47 2.33 3.22
CA HIS A 389 9.21 2.29 1.96
C HIS A 389 10.52 3.07 2.08
N ALA A 390 11.53 2.65 1.30
CA ALA A 390 12.82 3.30 1.26
C ALA A 390 12.69 4.81 0.98
N GLY A 391 13.43 5.63 1.71
CA GLY A 391 13.48 7.08 1.53
C GLY A 391 12.36 7.87 2.21
N VAL A 392 11.20 7.28 2.50
CA VAL A 392 10.04 7.99 3.06
C VAL A 392 9.54 7.41 4.39
N GLY A 393 10.02 6.25 4.79
CA GLY A 393 9.56 5.58 6.01
C GLY A 393 8.09 5.20 5.92
N ALA A 394 7.31 5.48 6.97
CA ALA A 394 5.88 5.21 7.03
C ALA A 394 5.02 6.32 6.38
N ALA A 395 5.58 7.50 6.12
CA ALA A 395 4.87 8.63 5.49
C ALA A 395 4.84 8.48 3.94
N LEU A 396 4.09 7.52 3.46
CA LEU A 396 4.00 7.23 2.02
C LEU A 396 3.08 8.23 1.31
N PRO A 397 3.58 8.91 0.25
CA PRO A 397 2.69 9.58 -0.70
C PRO A 397 1.69 8.60 -1.32
N ASP A 398 0.47 9.06 -1.64
CA ASP A 398 -0.60 8.23 -2.21
C ASP A 398 -0.11 7.42 -3.40
N ARG A 399 0.56 8.08 -4.34
CA ARG A 399 1.07 7.45 -5.56
C ARG A 399 2.07 6.33 -5.28
N LEU A 400 2.88 6.44 -4.24
CA LEU A 400 3.86 5.40 -3.88
C LEU A 400 3.16 4.12 -3.40
N GLN A 401 2.00 4.22 -2.78
CA GLN A 401 1.18 3.07 -2.39
C GLN A 401 0.69 2.31 -3.64
N TRP A 402 0.25 3.04 -4.67
CA TRP A 402 -0.10 2.44 -5.96
C TRP A 402 1.09 1.77 -6.65
N PHE A 403 2.26 2.41 -6.62
CA PHE A 403 3.49 1.84 -7.16
C PHE A 403 3.81 0.49 -6.51
N ARG A 404 3.72 0.39 -5.19
CA ARG A 404 3.96 -0.86 -4.47
C ARG A 404 2.99 -1.97 -4.89
N LEU A 405 1.70 -1.66 -4.99
CA LEU A 405 0.70 -2.62 -5.47
C LEU A 405 0.92 -3.03 -6.92
N ALA A 406 1.33 -2.11 -7.78
CA ALA A 406 1.64 -2.41 -9.18
C ALA A 406 2.81 -3.39 -9.33
N VAL A 407 3.85 -3.26 -8.50
CA VAL A 407 4.97 -4.20 -8.44
C VAL A 407 4.49 -5.60 -8.06
N LEU A 408 3.64 -5.73 -7.04
CA LEU A 408 3.10 -7.02 -6.61
C LEU A 408 2.16 -7.63 -7.66
N ARG A 409 1.35 -6.80 -8.33
CA ARG A 409 0.48 -7.27 -9.40
C ARG A 409 1.26 -7.72 -10.64
N GLU A 410 2.37 -7.07 -10.98
CA GLU A 410 3.26 -7.48 -12.06
C GLU A 410 3.84 -8.89 -11.84
N MET A 411 4.08 -9.24 -10.59
CA MET A 411 4.50 -10.59 -10.20
C MET A 411 3.39 -11.65 -10.40
N GLY A 412 2.15 -11.24 -10.69
CA GLY A 412 0.99 -12.12 -10.75
C GLY A 412 0.21 -12.20 -9.43
N GLY A 413 0.60 -11.42 -8.42
CA GLY A 413 -0.13 -11.31 -7.17
C GLY A 413 -1.55 -10.78 -7.37
N ASN A 414 -2.52 -11.35 -6.68
CA ASN A 414 -3.93 -10.96 -6.73
C ASN A 414 -4.48 -10.57 -5.36
N ALA A 415 -3.66 -10.64 -4.31
CA ALA A 415 -4.07 -10.33 -2.95
C ALA A 415 -2.94 -9.72 -2.12
N VAL A 416 -3.31 -8.99 -1.07
CA VAL A 416 -2.40 -8.45 -0.06
C VAL A 416 -2.97 -8.65 1.34
N ARG A 417 -2.10 -8.85 2.33
CA ARG A 417 -2.40 -8.77 3.75
C ARG A 417 -1.73 -7.53 4.33
N THR A 418 -2.46 -6.75 5.10
CA THR A 418 -1.94 -5.55 5.76
C THR A 418 -1.33 -5.90 7.11
N SER A 419 -0.05 -6.19 7.12
CA SER A 419 0.70 -6.65 8.29
C SER A 419 1.29 -5.45 9.06
N HIS A 420 1.01 -5.27 10.34
CA HIS A 420 -0.04 -5.93 11.11
C HIS A 420 -0.93 -4.84 11.69
N ASN A 421 -1.62 -4.10 10.83
CA ASN A 421 -2.42 -2.95 11.23
C ASN A 421 -3.41 -2.52 10.14
N MET A 422 -4.35 -1.67 10.54
CA MET A 422 -5.30 -1.05 9.61
C MET A 422 -4.58 -0.24 8.52
N PRO A 423 -4.85 -0.49 7.22
CA PRO A 423 -4.23 0.23 6.10
C PRO A 423 -4.73 1.68 5.99
N THR A 424 -4.07 2.47 5.13
CA THR A 424 -4.57 3.78 4.71
C THR A 424 -5.78 3.62 3.76
N PRO A 425 -6.65 4.62 3.65
CA PRO A 425 -7.75 4.59 2.68
C PRO A 425 -7.24 4.55 1.23
N GLU A 426 -6.13 5.18 0.92
CA GLU A 426 -5.49 5.20 -0.41
C GLU A 426 -5.00 3.81 -0.83
N TRP A 427 -4.50 3.01 0.13
CA TRP A 427 -4.15 1.61 -0.12
C TRP A 427 -5.37 0.77 -0.44
N VAL A 428 -6.46 0.95 0.31
CA VAL A 428 -7.73 0.23 0.08
C VAL A 428 -8.34 0.63 -1.26
N GLU A 429 -8.37 1.93 -1.58
CA GLU A 429 -8.85 2.42 -2.88
C GLU A 429 -8.03 1.85 -4.03
N ALA A 430 -6.70 1.82 -3.89
CA ALA A 430 -5.81 1.23 -4.88
C ALA A 430 -6.12 -0.27 -5.07
N CYS A 431 -6.35 -1.02 -4.00
CA CYS A 431 -6.76 -2.43 -4.08
C CYS A 431 -8.11 -2.60 -4.79
N ASP A 432 -9.10 -1.77 -4.46
CA ASP A 432 -10.43 -1.78 -5.09
C ASP A 432 -10.33 -1.54 -6.60
N ARG A 433 -9.54 -0.55 -7.03
CA ARG A 433 -9.40 -0.15 -8.43
C ARG A 433 -8.47 -1.05 -9.25
N MET A 434 -7.47 -1.65 -8.60
CA MET A 434 -6.53 -2.56 -9.28
C MET A 434 -6.98 -4.01 -9.28
N GLY A 435 -8.06 -4.37 -8.58
CA GLY A 435 -8.50 -5.74 -8.44
C GLY A 435 -7.57 -6.59 -7.56
N MET A 436 -7.03 -6.01 -6.49
CA MET A 436 -6.22 -6.71 -5.49
C MET A 436 -7.11 -7.08 -4.30
N MET A 437 -7.33 -8.36 -4.05
CA MET A 437 -8.04 -8.83 -2.87
C MET A 437 -7.25 -8.49 -1.59
N MET A 438 -7.93 -8.38 -0.45
CA MET A 438 -7.28 -7.99 0.80
C MET A 438 -7.76 -8.81 2.00
N MET A 439 -6.81 -9.24 2.80
CA MET A 439 -6.97 -9.55 4.22
C MET A 439 -6.65 -8.27 5.01
N CYS A 440 -7.68 -7.65 5.56
CA CYS A 440 -7.55 -6.38 6.28
C CYS A 440 -7.43 -6.65 7.78
N GLU A 441 -6.32 -6.22 8.39
CA GLU A 441 -5.93 -6.60 9.74
C GLU A 441 -5.96 -5.43 10.71
N THR A 442 -6.46 -5.66 11.93
CA THR A 442 -6.31 -4.72 13.06
C THR A 442 -5.04 -5.00 13.85
N ARG A 443 -4.48 -3.99 14.54
CA ARG A 443 -3.21 -4.16 15.26
C ARG A 443 -3.36 -5.04 16.51
N GLN A 444 -4.38 -4.83 17.31
CA GLN A 444 -4.49 -5.47 18.61
C GLN A 444 -5.54 -6.57 18.64
N MET A 445 -5.14 -7.78 19.01
CA MET A 445 -6.04 -8.90 19.34
C MET A 445 -6.55 -8.72 20.78
N SER A 446 -7.50 -7.81 20.97
CA SER A 446 -8.00 -7.42 22.28
C SER A 446 -9.50 -7.08 22.25
N SER A 447 -10.23 -7.60 23.22
CA SER A 447 -11.63 -7.24 23.50
C SER A 447 -11.78 -6.06 24.50
N SER A 448 -10.67 -5.37 24.83
CA SER A 448 -10.73 -4.12 25.59
C SER A 448 -11.51 -3.04 24.82
N ALA A 449 -11.95 -1.99 25.51
CA ALA A 449 -12.66 -0.90 24.85
C ALA A 449 -11.87 -0.25 23.72
N GLU A 450 -10.54 -0.10 23.90
CA GLU A 450 -9.64 0.42 22.88
C GLU A 450 -9.50 -0.55 21.69
N GLY A 451 -9.20 -1.84 21.93
CA GLY A 451 -9.07 -2.85 20.87
C GLY A 451 -10.36 -2.99 20.05
N LEU A 452 -11.53 -3.02 20.71
CA LEU A 452 -12.81 -3.04 20.00
C LEU A 452 -13.10 -1.75 19.23
N SER A 453 -12.68 -0.58 19.74
CA SER A 453 -12.81 0.69 19.02
C SER A 453 -11.98 0.71 17.74
N GLN A 454 -10.75 0.18 17.77
CA GLN A 454 -9.89 0.05 16.58
C GLN A 454 -10.53 -0.89 15.54
N LEU A 455 -11.01 -2.06 15.98
CA LEU A 455 -11.67 -3.03 15.12
C LEU A 455 -12.96 -2.46 14.50
N GLU A 456 -13.80 -1.80 15.31
CA GLU A 456 -15.00 -1.14 14.84
C GLU A 456 -14.71 -0.06 13.80
N THR A 457 -13.69 0.77 14.05
CA THR A 457 -13.23 1.80 13.14
C THR A 457 -12.80 1.21 11.79
N MET A 458 -12.01 0.14 11.80
CA MET A 458 -11.56 -0.54 10.60
C MET A 458 -12.73 -1.10 9.79
N VAL A 459 -13.61 -1.83 10.45
CA VAL A 459 -14.76 -2.47 9.76
C VAL A 459 -15.72 -1.40 9.22
N LYS A 460 -16.10 -0.40 10.01
CA LYS A 460 -17.02 0.68 9.57
C LYS A 460 -16.45 1.44 8.38
N ARG A 461 -15.18 1.80 8.42
CA ARG A 461 -14.55 2.56 7.35
C ARG A 461 -14.50 1.80 6.02
N TYR A 462 -14.24 0.48 6.07
CA TYR A 462 -13.91 -0.29 4.87
C TYR A 462 -14.92 -1.36 4.47
N ARG A 463 -16.03 -1.55 5.20
CA ARG A 463 -17.03 -2.59 4.91
C ARG A 463 -17.70 -2.49 3.53
N ASN A 464 -17.60 -1.35 2.85
CA ASN A 464 -18.10 -1.17 1.48
C ASN A 464 -17.07 -1.55 0.40
N SER A 465 -15.78 -1.71 0.76
CA SER A 465 -14.70 -2.02 -0.17
C SER A 465 -14.80 -3.46 -0.69
N PRO A 466 -14.90 -3.70 -2.02
CA PRO A 466 -15.02 -5.04 -2.57
C PRO A 466 -13.72 -5.84 -2.51
N SER A 467 -12.55 -5.21 -2.43
CA SER A 467 -11.26 -5.89 -2.35
C SER A 467 -11.10 -6.67 -1.04
N ILE A 468 -11.68 -6.22 0.06
CA ILE A 468 -11.60 -6.92 1.34
C ILE A 468 -12.44 -8.19 1.29
N ILE A 469 -11.78 -9.35 1.37
CA ILE A 469 -12.41 -10.66 1.32
C ILE A 469 -12.54 -11.32 2.69
N LEU A 470 -11.72 -10.90 3.66
CA LEU A 470 -11.80 -11.35 5.06
C LEU A 470 -11.27 -10.28 6.03
N TRP A 471 -11.78 -10.27 7.24
CA TRP A 471 -11.29 -9.47 8.35
C TRP A 471 -10.32 -10.25 9.21
N SER A 472 -9.18 -9.64 9.56
CA SER A 472 -8.22 -10.21 10.51
C SER A 472 -8.25 -9.45 11.82
N ILE A 473 -8.43 -10.18 12.92
CA ILE A 473 -8.51 -9.59 14.26
C ILE A 473 -7.15 -9.52 14.98
N GLY A 474 -6.05 -9.84 14.30
CA GLY A 474 -4.69 -9.70 14.81
C GLY A 474 -3.71 -10.75 14.32
N ASN A 475 -2.47 -10.68 14.86
CA ASN A 475 -1.34 -11.51 14.48
C ASN A 475 -0.59 -12.04 15.71
N GLU A 476 -0.39 -13.35 15.79
CA GLU A 476 0.59 -14.06 16.63
C GLU A 476 0.66 -13.63 18.11
N GLU A 477 -0.47 -13.40 18.74
CA GLU A 477 -0.53 -13.07 20.17
C GLU A 477 -0.47 -14.38 21.00
N TRP A 478 0.69 -14.73 21.51
CA TRP A 478 0.97 -16.01 22.20
C TRP A 478 -0.03 -16.35 23.29
N VAL A 479 -0.35 -15.40 24.17
CA VAL A 479 -1.30 -15.62 25.28
C VAL A 479 -2.70 -15.98 24.74
N MET A 480 -3.09 -15.43 23.58
CA MET A 480 -4.41 -15.65 23.01
C MET A 480 -4.52 -16.94 22.21
N GLN A 481 -3.41 -17.47 21.69
CA GLN A 481 -3.43 -18.60 20.77
C GLN A 481 -2.96 -19.93 21.38
N SER A 482 -2.23 -19.96 22.50
CA SER A 482 -1.70 -21.20 23.06
C SER A 482 -1.63 -21.27 24.58
N GLU A 483 -1.17 -20.22 25.28
CA GLU A 483 -0.90 -20.29 26.70
C GLU A 483 -2.17 -20.07 27.54
N GLU A 484 -3.01 -19.14 27.17
CA GLU A 484 -4.28 -18.77 27.83
C GLU A 484 -5.48 -19.09 26.93
N ALA A 485 -5.59 -20.37 26.52
CA ALA A 485 -6.57 -20.81 25.53
C ALA A 485 -8.02 -20.38 25.85
N GLU A 486 -8.47 -20.47 27.12
CA GLU A 486 -9.81 -20.03 27.52
C GLU A 486 -9.98 -18.52 27.39
N GLN A 487 -8.97 -17.74 27.72
CA GLN A 487 -9.00 -16.29 27.58
C GLN A 487 -9.02 -15.90 26.10
N GLY A 488 -8.16 -16.52 25.29
CA GLY A 488 -8.12 -16.32 23.84
C GLY A 488 -9.44 -16.62 23.17
N ALA A 489 -10.13 -17.71 23.54
CA ALA A 489 -11.44 -18.06 23.01
C ALA A 489 -12.51 -16.97 23.35
N LYS A 490 -12.49 -16.42 24.56
CA LYS A 490 -13.41 -15.33 24.94
C LYS A 490 -13.13 -14.03 24.18
N VAL A 491 -11.86 -13.66 24.02
CA VAL A 491 -11.45 -12.48 23.26
C VAL A 491 -11.83 -12.66 21.80
N GLY A 492 -11.48 -13.79 21.18
CA GLY A 492 -11.83 -14.11 19.80
C GLY A 492 -13.34 -14.07 19.55
N ALA A 493 -14.13 -14.76 20.38
CA ALA A 493 -15.59 -14.76 20.25
C ALA A 493 -16.20 -13.34 20.34
N THR A 494 -15.63 -12.47 21.18
CA THR A 494 -16.09 -11.08 21.29
C THR A 494 -15.75 -10.26 20.05
N MET A 495 -14.53 -10.37 19.53
CA MET A 495 -14.09 -9.65 18.35
C MET A 495 -14.78 -10.14 17.07
N VAL A 496 -14.91 -11.46 16.88
CA VAL A 496 -15.63 -12.06 15.74
C VAL A 496 -17.09 -11.62 15.73
N ARG A 497 -17.79 -11.70 16.89
CA ARG A 497 -19.17 -11.21 17.00
C ARG A 497 -19.27 -9.73 16.62
N LYS A 498 -18.32 -8.88 17.07
CA LYS A 498 -18.30 -7.45 16.70
C LYS A 498 -18.11 -7.24 15.20
N CYS A 499 -17.25 -8.01 14.55
CA CYS A 499 -17.12 -7.97 13.09
C CYS A 499 -18.45 -8.31 12.39
N HIS A 500 -19.11 -9.40 12.79
CA HIS A 500 -20.36 -9.83 12.19
C HIS A 500 -21.54 -8.87 12.45
N GLU A 501 -21.58 -8.20 13.61
CA GLU A 501 -22.54 -7.12 13.88
C GLU A 501 -22.40 -5.97 12.87
N LEU A 502 -21.17 -5.60 12.54
CA LEU A 502 -20.84 -4.47 11.65
C LEU A 502 -20.88 -4.88 10.18
N ASP A 503 -20.42 -6.08 9.87
CA ASP A 503 -20.38 -6.63 8.52
C ASP A 503 -20.59 -8.16 8.49
N PRO A 504 -21.81 -8.64 8.31
CA PRO A 504 -22.11 -10.07 8.22
C PRO A 504 -21.76 -10.70 6.86
N THR A 505 -21.10 -9.97 5.95
CA THR A 505 -20.86 -10.43 4.57
C THR A 505 -19.48 -11.04 4.38
N ARG A 506 -18.59 -10.92 5.36
CA ARG A 506 -17.21 -11.42 5.29
C ARG A 506 -16.91 -12.35 6.45
N VAL A 507 -16.05 -13.31 6.16
CA VAL A 507 -15.47 -14.21 7.17
C VAL A 507 -14.44 -13.47 8.02
N VAL A 508 -14.24 -13.95 9.26
CA VAL A 508 -13.32 -13.40 10.24
C VAL A 508 -12.29 -14.47 10.61
N SER A 509 -11.02 -14.07 10.69
CA SER A 509 -9.89 -14.90 11.08
C SER A 509 -8.81 -14.08 11.80
N ALA A 510 -7.67 -14.67 12.03
CA ALA A 510 -6.41 -14.02 12.37
C ALA A 510 -5.24 -14.84 11.82
N ALA A 511 -4.03 -14.31 11.92
CA ALA A 511 -2.82 -15.04 11.61
C ALA A 511 -2.29 -15.72 12.89
N VAL A 512 -2.18 -17.05 12.86
CA VAL A 512 -1.86 -17.87 14.05
C VAL A 512 -0.70 -18.81 13.76
N ASN A 513 0.31 -18.77 14.62
CA ASN A 513 1.45 -19.70 14.62
C ASN A 513 1.44 -20.65 15.84
N GLY A 514 0.35 -20.69 16.59
CA GLY A 514 0.15 -21.52 17.77
C GLY A 514 -0.87 -22.64 17.55
N ASP A 515 -1.78 -22.78 18.50
CA ASP A 515 -2.84 -23.80 18.44
C ASP A 515 -3.98 -23.35 17.52
N ASN A 516 -4.23 -24.11 16.45
CA ASN A 516 -5.31 -23.83 15.49
C ASN A 516 -6.66 -24.43 15.92
N GLU A 517 -6.72 -25.16 17.04
CA GLU A 517 -7.93 -25.80 17.58
C GLU A 517 -8.48 -25.09 18.81
N LYS A 518 -7.63 -24.31 19.50
CA LYS A 518 -7.95 -23.70 20.80
C LYS A 518 -7.67 -22.18 20.80
N GLY A 519 -7.96 -21.59 21.93
CA GLY A 519 -7.73 -20.17 22.12
C GLY A 519 -8.56 -19.33 21.17
N VAL A 520 -7.95 -18.33 20.57
CA VAL A 520 -8.63 -17.42 19.64
C VAL A 520 -9.17 -18.13 18.39
N SER A 521 -8.52 -19.22 17.95
CA SER A 521 -8.87 -19.99 16.75
C SER A 521 -10.22 -20.68 16.84
N ASP A 522 -10.70 -20.95 18.05
CA ASP A 522 -12.02 -21.58 18.30
C ASP A 522 -13.17 -20.73 17.75
N ALA A 523 -13.01 -19.41 17.72
CA ALA A 523 -14.04 -18.46 17.29
C ALA A 523 -14.04 -18.17 15.77
N PHE A 524 -13.05 -18.60 14.99
CA PHE A 524 -12.88 -18.17 13.61
C PHE A 524 -13.85 -18.86 12.63
N ASP A 525 -14.23 -18.13 11.58
CA ASP A 525 -14.99 -18.70 10.47
C ASP A 525 -14.10 -19.54 9.54
N ILE A 526 -12.84 -19.13 9.40
CA ILE A 526 -11.81 -19.77 8.57
C ILE A 526 -10.49 -19.78 9.32
N ILE A 527 -9.71 -20.85 9.18
CA ILE A 527 -8.45 -21.02 9.88
C ILE A 527 -7.27 -20.58 9.03
N GLY A 528 -6.51 -19.60 9.53
CA GLY A 528 -5.26 -19.14 8.98
C GLY A 528 -4.07 -19.86 9.61
N PHE A 529 -3.15 -20.33 8.77
CA PHE A 529 -1.91 -20.95 9.20
C PHE A 529 -0.72 -20.04 8.93
N ASN A 530 0.09 -19.79 9.97
CA ASN A 530 1.41 -19.20 9.80
C ASN A 530 2.43 -20.34 9.71
N TYR A 531 3.05 -20.48 8.51
CA TYR A 531 4.09 -21.50 8.24
C TYR A 531 3.63 -22.97 8.43
N ASN A 532 4.56 -23.91 8.66
CA ASN A 532 4.31 -25.30 9.01
C ASN A 532 3.38 -26.05 8.01
N LEU A 533 3.85 -26.34 6.80
CA LEU A 533 3.06 -27.00 5.74
C LEU A 533 2.40 -28.33 6.14
N LYS A 534 2.87 -29.00 7.20
CA LYS A 534 2.28 -30.25 7.71
C LYS A 534 1.01 -29.99 8.55
N GLY A 535 0.91 -28.82 9.17
CA GLY A 535 -0.22 -28.45 10.01
C GLY A 535 -1.54 -28.43 9.24
N PRO A 536 -1.67 -27.69 8.14
CA PRO A 536 -2.89 -27.60 7.34
C PRO A 536 -3.39 -28.97 6.85
N GLU A 537 -2.49 -29.85 6.37
CA GLU A 537 -2.86 -31.19 5.91
C GLU A 537 -3.43 -32.06 7.04
N GLY A 538 -2.82 -32.02 8.21
CA GLY A 538 -3.31 -32.74 9.39
C GLY A 538 -4.66 -32.20 9.84
N TYR A 539 -4.76 -30.89 9.98
CA TYR A 539 -5.98 -30.20 10.40
C TYR A 539 -7.16 -30.48 9.46
N HIS A 540 -6.96 -30.42 8.14
CA HIS A 540 -8.01 -30.71 7.17
C HIS A 540 -8.56 -32.13 7.28
N LYS A 541 -7.70 -33.10 7.56
CA LYS A 541 -8.12 -34.51 7.78
C LYS A 541 -8.99 -34.66 9.02
N GLU A 542 -8.69 -33.95 10.09
CA GLU A 542 -9.42 -33.99 11.35
C GLU A 542 -10.67 -33.08 11.32
N HIS A 543 -10.62 -31.97 10.59
CA HIS A 543 -11.69 -30.97 10.47
C HIS A 543 -12.12 -30.69 9.02
N PRO A 544 -12.65 -31.69 8.27
CA PRO A 544 -12.89 -31.59 6.83
C PRO A 544 -13.97 -30.57 6.42
N LYS A 545 -14.65 -29.93 7.37
CA LYS A 545 -15.68 -28.91 7.15
C LYS A 545 -15.17 -27.48 7.43
N ARG A 546 -13.95 -27.32 7.89
CA ARG A 546 -13.37 -26.00 8.19
C ARG A 546 -12.54 -25.54 6.99
N PRO A 547 -12.85 -24.38 6.39
CA PRO A 547 -12.03 -23.83 5.31
C PRO A 547 -10.69 -23.33 5.85
N LEU A 548 -9.65 -23.43 5.01
CA LEU A 548 -8.25 -23.14 5.37
C LEU A 548 -7.61 -22.17 4.39
N TYR A 549 -6.61 -21.45 4.87
CA TYR A 549 -5.72 -20.62 4.06
C TYR A 549 -4.37 -20.40 4.77
N GLY A 550 -3.34 -20.03 4.00
CA GLY A 550 -2.06 -19.60 4.55
C GLY A 550 -2.12 -18.12 4.91
N SER A 551 -2.21 -17.79 6.20
CA SER A 551 -2.24 -16.40 6.65
C SER A 551 -0.86 -15.74 6.58
N GLU A 552 0.21 -16.56 6.78
CA GLU A 552 1.59 -16.14 6.65
C GLU A 552 2.44 -17.36 6.28
N THR A 553 3.04 -17.34 5.09
CA THR A 553 3.68 -18.51 4.50
C THR A 553 5.04 -18.18 3.92
N SER A 554 5.81 -19.18 3.49
CA SER A 554 7.15 -19.05 2.94
C SER A 554 8.18 -18.59 3.99
N SER A 555 8.47 -17.32 4.14
CA SER A 555 9.64 -16.77 4.87
C SER A 555 10.97 -17.17 4.24
N ALA A 556 11.00 -17.29 2.90
CA ALA A 556 12.25 -17.39 2.17
C ALA A 556 13.03 -16.08 2.28
N ILE A 557 14.34 -16.18 2.40
CA ILE A 557 15.23 -15.02 2.59
C ILE A 557 16.25 -14.94 1.47
N SER A 558 16.51 -13.73 0.99
CA SER A 558 17.60 -13.46 0.04
C SER A 558 17.99 -11.99 0.04
N THR A 559 19.24 -11.71 -0.32
CA THR A 559 19.72 -10.36 -0.61
C THR A 559 19.74 -10.15 -2.11
N ARG A 560 19.15 -9.08 -2.63
CA ARG A 560 19.07 -8.83 -4.07
C ARG A 560 20.45 -8.83 -4.75
N GLY A 561 20.60 -9.68 -5.78
CA GLY A 561 21.82 -9.80 -6.59
C GLY A 561 22.99 -10.47 -5.88
N VAL A 562 22.75 -11.22 -4.81
CA VAL A 562 23.76 -11.99 -4.07
C VAL A 562 23.57 -13.48 -4.31
N TYR A 563 24.68 -14.17 -4.66
CA TYR A 563 24.64 -15.59 -5.04
C TYR A 563 25.58 -16.47 -4.21
N SER A 564 26.10 -15.92 -3.12
CA SER A 564 26.88 -16.65 -2.11
C SER A 564 26.59 -16.01 -0.75
N THR A 565 26.13 -16.79 0.21
CA THR A 565 25.91 -16.31 1.58
C THR A 565 27.23 -15.88 2.22
N ASP A 566 27.24 -14.69 2.79
CA ASP A 566 28.39 -14.13 3.53
C ASP A 566 27.89 -13.54 4.86
N ALA A 567 28.13 -14.30 5.94
CA ALA A 567 27.70 -13.91 7.28
C ALA A 567 28.48 -12.68 7.82
N LEU A 568 29.69 -12.41 7.30
CA LEU A 568 30.45 -11.22 7.71
C LEU A 568 29.89 -9.93 7.09
N ARG A 569 29.22 -10.07 5.94
CA ARG A 569 28.56 -8.97 5.24
C ARG A 569 27.05 -8.95 5.44
N ASN A 570 26.51 -9.84 6.27
CA ASN A 570 25.08 -10.00 6.51
C ASN A 570 24.27 -10.16 5.21
N THR A 571 24.74 -10.99 4.28
CA THR A 571 24.08 -11.23 2.99
C THR A 571 23.73 -12.70 2.81
N VAL A 572 22.62 -12.96 2.16
CA VAL A 572 22.06 -14.31 1.89
C VAL A 572 21.95 -14.52 0.39
N ASN A 573 22.37 -15.71 -0.06
CA ASN A 573 22.24 -16.09 -1.47
C ASN A 573 20.77 -16.20 -1.94
N ALA A 574 20.59 -16.17 -3.26
CA ALA A 574 19.27 -16.21 -3.91
C ALA A 574 18.72 -17.64 -4.13
N TYR A 575 19.42 -18.67 -3.67
CA TYR A 575 19.05 -20.07 -3.88
C TYR A 575 18.34 -20.66 -2.65
N ASP A 576 17.02 -20.67 -2.62
CA ASP A 576 16.16 -21.35 -1.63
C ASP A 576 16.63 -21.29 -0.16
N SER A 577 17.12 -20.12 0.26
CA SER A 577 17.49 -19.89 1.65
C SER A 577 16.23 -19.57 2.47
N VAL A 578 16.12 -20.19 3.64
CA VAL A 578 14.96 -20.04 4.53
C VAL A 578 15.40 -19.85 5.97
N VAL A 579 14.54 -19.30 6.79
CA VAL A 579 14.67 -19.27 8.25
C VAL A 579 14.18 -20.60 8.85
N PRO A 580 14.48 -20.91 10.14
CA PRO A 580 14.14 -22.21 10.73
C PRO A 580 12.65 -22.56 10.75
N TRP A 581 11.76 -21.58 10.70
CA TRP A 581 10.29 -21.77 10.64
C TRP A 581 9.72 -21.64 9.24
N GLY A 582 10.52 -21.22 8.26
CA GLY A 582 10.08 -20.89 6.91
C GLY A 582 10.20 -22.05 5.92
N GLU A 583 9.58 -21.88 4.79
CA GLU A 583 9.64 -22.75 3.62
C GLU A 583 10.10 -21.98 2.39
N THR A 584 10.62 -22.69 1.40
CA THR A 584 10.96 -22.08 0.11
C THR A 584 9.72 -21.56 -0.62
N ALA A 585 9.90 -20.64 -1.54
CA ALA A 585 8.81 -20.18 -2.41
C ALA A 585 8.16 -21.34 -3.17
N GLU A 586 8.96 -22.32 -3.57
CA GLU A 586 8.54 -23.49 -4.31
C GLU A 586 7.73 -24.47 -3.42
N ASP A 587 8.18 -24.77 -2.20
CA ASP A 587 7.53 -25.74 -1.33
C ASP A 587 6.15 -25.26 -0.86
N TRP A 588 6.04 -24.00 -0.39
CA TRP A 588 4.73 -23.52 0.07
C TRP A 588 3.72 -23.40 -1.07
N TRP A 589 4.17 -22.94 -2.27
CA TRP A 589 3.25 -22.80 -3.37
C TRP A 589 2.86 -24.13 -4.01
N LYS A 590 3.74 -25.13 -4.01
CA LYS A 590 3.37 -26.53 -4.36
C LYS A 590 2.26 -27.05 -3.44
N PHE A 591 2.33 -26.73 -2.15
CA PHE A 591 1.30 -27.14 -1.20
C PHE A 591 -0.02 -26.37 -1.42
N TYR A 592 -0.01 -25.05 -1.22
CA TYR A 592 -1.23 -24.23 -1.27
C TYR A 592 -1.83 -24.11 -2.68
N GLY A 593 -1.00 -24.00 -3.69
CA GLY A 593 -1.42 -23.94 -5.09
C GLY A 593 -1.87 -25.30 -5.65
N GLY A 594 -1.32 -26.39 -5.11
CA GLY A 594 -1.56 -27.76 -5.57
C GLY A 594 -2.74 -28.48 -4.90
N ASN A 595 -3.23 -28.03 -3.76
CA ASN A 595 -4.35 -28.65 -3.03
C ASN A 595 -5.65 -27.86 -3.23
N ASP A 596 -6.69 -28.48 -3.76
CA ASP A 596 -7.95 -27.82 -4.10
C ASP A 596 -8.67 -27.23 -2.88
N TYR A 597 -8.61 -27.90 -1.73
CA TYR A 597 -9.24 -27.45 -0.48
C TYR A 597 -8.57 -26.21 0.14
N GLU A 598 -7.32 -25.91 -0.23
CA GLU A 598 -6.62 -24.72 0.23
C GLU A 598 -7.08 -23.48 -0.54
N ALA A 599 -7.39 -22.41 0.15
CA ALA A 599 -7.78 -21.15 -0.49
C ALA A 599 -6.60 -20.44 -1.18
N GLY A 600 -5.36 -20.86 -0.92
CA GLY A 600 -4.13 -20.16 -1.22
C GLY A 600 -3.61 -19.43 0.02
N GLY A 601 -2.84 -18.34 -0.12
CA GLY A 601 -2.30 -17.68 1.07
C GLY A 601 -1.47 -16.43 0.78
N PHE A 602 -0.76 -15.96 1.81
CA PHE A 602 0.02 -14.75 1.80
C PHE A 602 1.48 -15.05 2.17
N ALA A 603 2.40 -14.82 1.22
CA ALA A 603 3.84 -14.99 1.44
C ALA A 603 4.39 -13.90 2.36
N TRP A 604 5.22 -14.26 3.30
CA TRP A 604 6.03 -13.36 4.13
C TRP A 604 7.39 -13.12 3.45
N THR A 605 7.68 -11.93 2.82
CA THR A 605 6.80 -10.77 2.57
C THR A 605 6.88 -10.32 1.11
N GLY A 606 5.99 -9.41 0.70
CA GLY A 606 6.09 -8.82 -0.64
C GLY A 606 7.35 -7.96 -0.77
N PHE A 607 7.52 -7.00 0.11
CA PHE A 607 8.67 -6.08 0.18
C PHE A 607 9.54 -6.41 1.40
N ASP A 608 10.86 -6.20 1.27
CA ASP A 608 11.67 -6.00 2.46
C ASP A 608 11.14 -4.77 3.22
N TYR A 609 11.28 -4.76 4.51
CA TYR A 609 10.84 -3.70 5.41
C TYR A 609 11.90 -3.35 6.42
N ARG A 610 11.84 -2.17 6.98
CA ARG A 610 12.76 -1.72 8.03
C ARG A 610 12.44 -2.41 9.35
N GLY A 611 13.48 -2.74 10.10
CA GLY A 611 13.37 -3.55 11.32
C GLY A 611 13.37 -5.04 11.04
N GLU A 612 13.34 -5.81 12.10
CA GLU A 612 13.40 -7.28 12.06
C GLU A 612 14.44 -7.81 11.05
N PRO A 613 15.71 -7.46 11.17
CA PRO A 613 16.73 -7.67 10.15
C PRO A 613 17.18 -9.13 10.06
N THR A 614 16.24 -10.06 10.07
CA THR A 614 16.44 -11.50 9.98
C THR A 614 17.02 -11.89 8.61
N PRO A 615 18.02 -12.81 8.56
CA PRO A 615 18.47 -13.68 9.64
C PRO A 615 19.60 -13.10 10.51
N TYR A 616 19.93 -11.83 10.30
CA TYR A 616 21.05 -11.17 10.99
C TYR A 616 20.53 -10.16 12.03
N GLY A 617 21.40 -9.40 12.58
CA GLY A 617 21.17 -8.21 13.39
C GLY A 617 22.05 -7.09 12.85
N TRP A 618 22.31 -6.06 13.67
CA TRP A 618 23.24 -5.00 13.29
C TRP A 618 24.53 -5.53 12.66
N PRO A 619 25.02 -4.94 11.57
CA PRO A 619 24.60 -3.69 10.93
C PRO A 619 23.43 -3.77 9.94
N SER A 620 22.77 -4.92 9.79
CA SER A 620 21.52 -4.99 9.04
C SER A 620 20.42 -4.21 9.75
N ILE A 621 19.70 -3.39 8.96
CA ILE A 621 18.63 -2.51 9.44
C ILE A 621 17.26 -2.85 8.85
N ASN A 622 17.26 -3.68 7.81
CA ASN A 622 16.06 -4.14 7.12
C ASN A 622 15.97 -5.66 7.13
N SER A 623 14.75 -6.18 7.02
CA SER A 623 14.49 -7.60 6.78
C SER A 623 15.01 -8.03 5.40
N GLN A 624 15.15 -9.36 5.20
CA GLN A 624 15.54 -9.94 3.92
C GLN A 624 14.49 -10.93 3.38
N PHE A 625 13.26 -10.88 3.91
CA PHE A 625 12.14 -11.74 3.53
C PHE A 625 11.46 -11.33 2.22
N GLY A 626 11.59 -10.07 1.82
CA GLY A 626 10.87 -9.52 0.67
C GLY A 626 11.14 -10.29 -0.62
N ILE A 627 10.07 -10.52 -1.40
CA ILE A 627 10.17 -10.99 -2.79
C ILE A 627 10.80 -9.90 -3.66
N VAL A 628 10.60 -8.64 -3.28
CA VAL A 628 11.34 -7.49 -3.78
C VAL A 628 12.06 -6.80 -2.62
N ASP A 629 13.10 -6.04 -2.91
CA ASP A 629 13.79 -5.25 -1.87
C ASP A 629 12.94 -4.05 -1.40
N MET A 630 13.44 -3.30 -0.44
CA MET A 630 12.72 -2.16 0.15
C MET A 630 12.41 -1.01 -0.84
N CYS A 631 13.09 -0.96 -2.00
CA CYS A 631 12.84 -0.04 -3.11
C CYS A 631 11.85 -0.61 -4.13
N GLY A 632 11.44 -1.88 -4.01
CA GLY A 632 10.60 -2.56 -4.98
C GLY A 632 11.39 -3.15 -6.16
N PHE A 633 12.71 -3.26 -6.08
CA PHE A 633 13.48 -3.97 -7.10
C PHE A 633 13.35 -5.47 -6.92
N PRO A 634 13.00 -6.23 -7.97
CA PRO A 634 12.84 -7.66 -7.92
C PRO A 634 14.11 -8.41 -7.43
N LYS A 635 13.93 -9.34 -6.51
CA LYS A 635 14.87 -10.42 -6.25
C LYS A 635 14.57 -11.58 -7.21
N ASP A 636 15.46 -12.58 -7.30
CA ASP A 636 15.24 -13.67 -8.29
C ASP A 636 13.93 -14.45 -8.02
N THR A 637 13.53 -14.63 -6.78
CA THR A 637 12.28 -15.28 -6.36
C THR A 637 11.02 -14.60 -6.93
N PHE A 638 11.06 -13.31 -7.23
CA PHE A 638 9.97 -12.60 -7.92
C PHE A 638 9.58 -13.30 -9.23
N TYR A 639 10.55 -13.81 -9.97
CA TYR A 639 10.32 -14.46 -11.26
C TYR A 639 9.80 -15.90 -11.12
N TYR A 640 10.04 -16.56 -9.97
CA TYR A 640 9.35 -17.80 -9.62
C TYR A 640 7.85 -17.55 -9.50
N TYR A 641 7.45 -16.55 -8.69
CA TYR A 641 6.04 -16.21 -8.56
C TYR A 641 5.45 -15.73 -9.88
N LYS A 642 6.16 -14.92 -10.65
CA LYS A 642 5.71 -14.44 -11.96
C LYS A 642 5.45 -15.59 -12.94
N ALA A 643 6.28 -16.63 -12.91
CA ALA A 643 6.09 -17.83 -13.74
C ALA A 643 4.84 -18.64 -13.36
N TRP A 644 4.53 -18.71 -12.05
CA TRP A 644 3.47 -19.60 -11.57
C TRP A 644 2.17 -18.89 -11.16
N TRP A 645 2.23 -17.59 -10.90
CA TRP A 645 1.04 -16.76 -10.62
C TRP A 645 0.57 -15.98 -11.86
N GLY A 646 1.49 -15.64 -12.73
CA GLY A 646 1.21 -14.90 -13.96
C GLY A 646 0.65 -15.77 -15.07
N LYS A 647 0.14 -15.09 -16.12
CA LYS A 647 -0.39 -15.74 -17.35
C LYS A 647 0.60 -15.65 -18.51
N ASP A 648 1.57 -14.76 -18.42
CA ASP A 648 2.54 -14.50 -19.49
C ASP A 648 3.68 -15.52 -19.50
N PRO A 649 4.32 -15.77 -20.66
CA PRO A 649 5.54 -16.54 -20.73
C PRO A 649 6.68 -15.96 -19.89
N VAL A 650 7.36 -16.78 -19.12
CA VAL A 650 8.49 -16.38 -18.26
C VAL A 650 9.68 -17.30 -18.51
N VAL A 651 10.85 -16.70 -18.70
CA VAL A 651 12.17 -17.31 -18.60
C VAL A 651 13.06 -16.34 -17.88
N HIS A 652 13.59 -16.70 -16.71
CA HIS A 652 14.50 -15.88 -15.93
C HIS A 652 15.71 -16.70 -15.52
N VAL A 653 16.86 -16.41 -16.13
CA VAL A 653 18.13 -17.04 -15.81
C VAL A 653 18.91 -16.21 -14.78
N PHE A 654 19.41 -16.87 -13.77
CA PHE A 654 20.31 -16.30 -12.77
C PHE A 654 21.38 -17.31 -12.36
N PRO A 655 22.50 -16.85 -11.82
CA PRO A 655 22.88 -15.51 -11.36
C PRO A 655 23.22 -14.55 -12.51
N HIS A 656 23.61 -13.29 -12.17
CA HIS A 656 24.39 -12.45 -13.08
C HIS A 656 25.69 -13.19 -13.49
N TRP A 657 26.35 -12.74 -14.59
CA TRP A 657 27.52 -13.45 -15.07
C TRP A 657 28.83 -12.64 -14.89
N ASN A 658 28.99 -12.00 -13.70
CA ASN A 658 30.14 -11.21 -13.29
C ASN A 658 30.78 -11.84 -12.04
N PHE A 659 31.68 -12.80 -12.22
CA PHE A 659 32.40 -13.50 -11.15
C PHE A 659 33.91 -13.41 -11.39
N GLU A 660 34.43 -12.18 -11.49
CA GLU A 660 35.86 -11.92 -11.72
C GLU A 660 36.74 -12.68 -10.69
N GLY A 661 37.78 -13.36 -11.16
CA GLY A 661 38.68 -14.15 -10.33
C GLY A 661 38.16 -15.55 -9.93
N ARG A 662 37.02 -15.97 -10.45
CA ARG A 662 36.44 -17.30 -10.19
C ARG A 662 36.38 -18.18 -11.44
N GLU A 663 37.25 -17.88 -12.43
CA GLU A 663 37.31 -18.63 -13.69
C GLU A 663 37.59 -20.13 -13.43
N GLY A 664 36.76 -20.99 -14.01
CA GLY A 664 36.84 -22.44 -13.83
C GLY A 664 36.08 -22.98 -12.60
N GLU A 665 35.62 -22.14 -11.67
CA GLU A 665 34.78 -22.56 -10.56
C GLU A 665 33.39 -22.94 -11.06
N GLU A 666 32.75 -23.90 -10.38
CA GLU A 666 31.43 -24.35 -10.67
C GLU A 666 30.41 -23.40 -10.04
N ILE A 667 29.58 -22.75 -10.86
CA ILE A 667 28.51 -21.83 -10.44
C ILE A 667 27.16 -22.50 -10.67
N PRO A 668 26.26 -22.55 -9.67
CA PRO A 668 24.87 -22.93 -9.87
C PRO A 668 24.16 -21.93 -10.80
N VAL A 669 23.54 -22.40 -11.86
CA VAL A 669 22.70 -21.57 -12.75
C VAL A 669 21.29 -22.10 -12.68
N TRP A 670 20.36 -21.26 -12.23
CA TRP A 670 18.94 -21.62 -12.12
C TRP A 670 18.13 -20.85 -13.15
N VAL A 671 16.98 -21.45 -13.55
CA VAL A 671 16.01 -20.78 -14.42
C VAL A 671 14.62 -20.99 -13.87
N TYR A 672 13.95 -19.90 -13.56
CA TYR A 672 12.52 -19.87 -13.29
C TYR A 672 11.77 -19.70 -14.61
N SER A 673 10.80 -20.60 -14.87
CA SER A 673 10.09 -20.61 -16.14
C SER A 673 8.77 -21.38 -16.04
N ASN A 674 7.77 -20.95 -16.83
CA ASN A 674 6.52 -21.65 -17.08
C ASN A 674 6.45 -22.27 -18.52
N MET A 675 7.62 -22.47 -19.14
CA MET A 675 7.76 -23.16 -20.42
C MET A 675 7.73 -24.69 -20.22
N ASP A 676 7.54 -25.45 -21.31
CA ASP A 676 7.60 -26.92 -21.25
C ASP A 676 9.04 -27.38 -20.98
N GLU A 677 10.00 -26.73 -21.63
CA GLU A 677 11.44 -27.05 -21.57
C GLU A 677 12.29 -25.77 -21.61
N VAL A 678 13.45 -25.84 -21.00
CA VAL A 678 14.50 -24.81 -21.08
C VAL A 678 15.81 -25.44 -21.52
N GLU A 679 16.50 -24.81 -22.47
CA GLU A 679 17.86 -25.15 -22.87
C GLU A 679 18.79 -24.03 -22.45
N LEU A 680 19.86 -24.36 -21.71
CA LEU A 680 20.88 -23.42 -21.28
C LEU A 680 22.06 -23.43 -22.27
N PHE A 681 22.53 -22.24 -22.62
CA PHE A 681 23.74 -22.04 -23.42
C PHE A 681 24.77 -21.27 -22.60
N VAL A 682 26.04 -21.66 -22.70
CA VAL A 682 27.18 -20.99 -22.09
C VAL A 682 28.11 -20.61 -23.21
N ASN A 683 28.34 -19.31 -23.42
CA ASN A 683 29.18 -18.80 -24.53
C ASN A 683 28.78 -19.40 -25.90
N GLY A 684 27.46 -19.58 -26.11
CA GLY A 684 26.88 -20.12 -27.34
C GLY A 684 26.94 -21.64 -27.48
N GLN A 685 27.51 -22.37 -26.51
CA GLN A 685 27.50 -23.84 -26.49
C GLN A 685 26.38 -24.33 -25.57
N SER A 686 25.60 -25.31 -26.04
CA SER A 686 24.53 -25.92 -25.23
C SER A 686 25.11 -26.64 -24.00
N ALA A 687 24.60 -26.29 -22.82
CA ALA A 687 24.87 -27.00 -21.57
C ALA A 687 23.79 -28.05 -21.26
N GLY A 688 22.86 -28.27 -22.21
CA GLY A 688 21.79 -29.25 -22.12
C GLY A 688 20.39 -28.64 -21.95
N ARG A 689 19.39 -29.48 -22.18
CA ARG A 689 17.98 -29.15 -22.12
C ARG A 689 17.33 -29.90 -20.96
N GLN A 690 16.41 -29.26 -20.25
CA GLN A 690 15.62 -29.86 -19.17
C GLN A 690 14.15 -29.52 -19.32
N LYS A 691 13.28 -30.46 -18.95
CA LYS A 691 11.83 -30.24 -18.78
C LYS A 691 11.62 -29.41 -17.49
N VAL A 692 10.76 -28.41 -17.56
CA VAL A 692 10.39 -27.63 -16.38
C VAL A 692 9.38 -28.42 -15.56
N PRO A 693 9.68 -28.76 -14.29
CA PRO A 693 8.70 -29.37 -13.40
C PRO A 693 7.53 -28.41 -13.13
N HIS A 694 6.31 -28.92 -13.02
CA HIS A 694 5.17 -28.10 -12.64
C HIS A 694 5.39 -27.49 -11.24
N LEU A 695 5.17 -26.19 -11.10
CA LEU A 695 5.45 -25.38 -9.89
C LEU A 695 6.91 -25.47 -9.41
N GLY A 696 7.86 -25.82 -10.29
CA GLY A 696 9.27 -25.96 -9.97
C GLY A 696 10.18 -25.09 -10.84
N HIS A 697 11.46 -25.38 -10.79
CA HIS A 697 12.51 -24.76 -11.58
C HIS A 697 13.45 -25.79 -12.22
N VAL A 698 14.37 -25.30 -13.06
CA VAL A 698 15.45 -26.10 -13.62
C VAL A 698 16.81 -25.49 -13.29
N GLN A 699 17.86 -26.34 -13.14
CA GLN A 699 19.17 -25.88 -12.70
C GLN A 699 20.31 -26.65 -13.38
N TRP A 700 21.43 -25.98 -13.52
CA TRP A 700 22.69 -26.53 -14.03
C TRP A 700 23.85 -26.13 -13.11
N LYS A 701 24.91 -26.91 -13.17
CA LYS A 701 26.21 -26.56 -12.62
C LYS A 701 27.16 -26.24 -13.78
N VAL A 702 27.64 -25.02 -13.84
CA VAL A 702 28.39 -24.49 -14.98
C VAL A 702 29.73 -23.98 -14.52
N LYS A 703 30.81 -24.41 -15.20
CA LYS A 703 32.13 -23.77 -14.97
C LYS A 703 32.12 -22.35 -15.49
N TYR A 704 32.44 -21.41 -14.60
CA TYR A 704 32.49 -20.00 -14.96
C TYR A 704 33.59 -19.72 -15.96
N ALA A 705 33.27 -18.99 -16.99
CA ALA A 705 34.13 -18.27 -17.88
C ALA A 705 33.44 -16.97 -18.28
N PRO A 706 34.19 -15.84 -18.37
CA PRO A 706 33.63 -14.59 -18.87
C PRO A 706 32.93 -14.78 -20.23
N GLY A 707 31.84 -14.06 -20.47
CA GLY A 707 31.00 -14.16 -21.67
C GLY A 707 29.54 -14.08 -21.37
N ALA A 708 28.75 -15.12 -21.68
CA ALA A 708 27.32 -15.09 -21.51
C ALA A 708 26.74 -16.44 -21.12
N ILE A 709 25.67 -16.42 -20.27
CA ILE A 709 24.72 -17.50 -20.15
C ILE A 709 23.38 -17.06 -20.78
N GLU A 710 22.73 -17.97 -21.48
CA GLU A 710 21.48 -17.73 -22.18
C GLU A 710 20.55 -18.92 -22.00
N ALA A 711 19.35 -18.65 -21.45
CA ALA A 711 18.30 -19.66 -21.31
C ALA A 711 17.23 -19.45 -22.40
N ARG A 712 16.89 -20.50 -23.14
CA ARG A 712 15.86 -20.51 -24.16
C ARG A 712 14.70 -21.40 -23.72
N GLY A 713 13.55 -20.79 -23.47
CA GLY A 713 12.33 -21.49 -23.11
C GLY A 713 11.49 -21.86 -24.32
N SER A 714 11.07 -23.13 -24.37
CA SER A 714 10.28 -23.68 -25.46
C SER A 714 8.91 -24.15 -24.97
N LYS A 715 7.88 -23.98 -25.83
CA LYS A 715 6.56 -24.52 -25.62
C LYS A 715 6.08 -25.20 -26.91
N GLY A 716 5.61 -26.45 -26.82
CA GLY A 716 5.28 -27.26 -28.00
C GLY A 716 6.45 -27.42 -28.98
N GLY A 717 7.69 -27.47 -28.50
CA GLY A 717 8.91 -27.61 -29.31
C GLY A 717 9.40 -26.32 -29.98
N THR A 718 8.70 -25.18 -29.81
CA THR A 718 9.09 -23.89 -30.37
C THR A 718 9.65 -22.99 -29.27
N VAL A 719 10.83 -22.35 -29.50
CA VAL A 719 11.40 -21.35 -28.60
C VAL A 719 10.52 -20.10 -28.62
N LEU A 720 9.94 -19.75 -27.46
CA LEU A 720 9.09 -18.58 -27.31
C LEU A 720 9.80 -17.39 -26.68
N LEU A 721 10.73 -17.64 -25.74
CA LEU A 721 11.37 -16.59 -24.98
C LEU A 721 12.83 -16.95 -24.69
N THR A 722 13.67 -15.94 -24.64
CA THR A 722 15.09 -16.06 -24.29
C THR A 722 15.45 -15.02 -23.24
N ASP A 723 16.17 -15.44 -22.20
CA ASP A 723 16.79 -14.53 -21.22
C ASP A 723 18.30 -14.77 -21.15
N LYS A 724 19.07 -13.69 -21.02
CA LYS A 724 20.53 -13.71 -21.14
C LYS A 724 21.18 -12.86 -20.04
N ARG A 725 22.29 -13.37 -19.50
CA ARG A 725 23.19 -12.62 -18.64
C ARG A 725 24.57 -12.59 -19.28
N GLU A 726 25.21 -11.41 -19.27
CA GLU A 726 26.51 -11.19 -19.86
C GLU A 726 27.48 -10.66 -18.83
N THR A 727 28.73 -11.07 -18.92
CA THR A 727 29.81 -10.43 -18.18
C THR A 727 29.98 -9.00 -18.69
N THR A 728 29.81 -8.03 -17.82
CA THR A 728 29.92 -6.59 -18.11
C THR A 728 31.32 -6.08 -17.79
N GLY A 729 31.71 -4.98 -18.40
CA GLY A 729 32.84 -4.19 -17.95
C GLY A 729 32.53 -3.37 -16.70
N PRO A 730 33.50 -2.55 -16.24
CA PRO A 730 33.26 -1.62 -15.13
C PRO A 730 32.18 -0.58 -15.50
N ALA A 731 31.51 -0.04 -14.49
CA ALA A 731 30.57 1.04 -14.69
C ALA A 731 31.25 2.30 -15.19
N VAL A 732 30.71 2.93 -16.25
CA VAL A 732 31.24 4.17 -16.88
C VAL A 732 30.16 5.24 -17.05
N ALA A 733 28.86 4.91 -16.89
CA ALA A 733 27.75 5.85 -17.04
C ALA A 733 26.65 5.54 -16.04
N ILE A 734 25.82 6.55 -15.80
CA ILE A 734 24.58 6.46 -15.01
C ILE A 734 23.41 6.55 -15.97
N LYS A 735 22.31 5.85 -15.65
CA LYS A 735 21.03 5.96 -16.34
C LYS A 735 19.92 6.21 -15.32
N LEU A 736 19.03 7.16 -15.63
CA LEU A 736 17.83 7.45 -14.85
C LEU A 736 16.60 6.98 -15.63
N ILE A 737 15.69 6.28 -14.94
CA ILE A 737 14.46 5.75 -15.52
C ILE A 737 13.32 6.05 -14.55
N ALA A 738 12.43 7.00 -14.91
CA ALA A 738 11.24 7.29 -14.11
C ALA A 738 10.13 6.27 -14.39
N ASP A 739 9.31 6.01 -13.38
CA ASP A 739 8.06 5.27 -13.55
C ASP A 739 7.06 6.04 -14.42
N ARG A 740 7.10 7.37 -14.37
CA ARG A 740 6.31 8.29 -15.20
C ARG A 740 7.13 9.54 -15.54
N THR A 741 6.98 10.03 -16.75
CA THR A 741 7.61 11.28 -17.19
C THR A 741 6.67 12.48 -17.15
N GLU A 742 5.41 12.26 -16.80
CA GLU A 742 4.40 13.30 -16.56
C GLU A 742 3.67 12.99 -15.25
N ILE A 743 3.61 13.96 -14.33
CA ILE A 743 2.92 13.87 -13.04
C ILE A 743 2.06 15.12 -12.80
N ASN A 744 1.18 15.09 -11.79
CA ASN A 744 0.29 16.20 -11.48
C ASN A 744 1.02 17.30 -10.68
N ALA A 745 0.73 18.56 -10.97
CA ALA A 745 1.21 19.70 -10.18
C ALA A 745 0.21 19.99 -9.05
N ASP A 746 0.12 19.08 -8.08
CA ASP A 746 -0.83 19.15 -6.95
C ASP A 746 -0.15 19.32 -5.58
N GLY A 747 1.19 19.22 -5.54
CA GLY A 747 1.97 19.26 -4.30
C GLY A 747 2.01 17.91 -3.56
N GLU A 748 1.43 16.86 -4.11
CA GLU A 748 1.30 15.54 -3.51
C GLU A 748 1.87 14.43 -4.41
N ASP A 749 1.69 14.50 -5.75
CA ASP A 749 2.08 13.46 -6.69
C ASP A 749 3.60 13.29 -6.76
N VAL A 750 4.04 12.05 -6.92
CA VAL A 750 5.46 11.68 -6.92
C VAL A 750 5.82 10.87 -8.17
N ALA A 751 7.08 10.97 -8.57
CA ALA A 751 7.71 10.03 -9.50
C ALA A 751 8.80 9.22 -8.80
N VAL A 752 8.84 7.93 -9.12
CA VAL A 752 9.83 6.97 -8.61
C VAL A 752 10.88 6.73 -9.69
N ILE A 753 12.14 7.05 -9.41
CA ILE A 753 13.21 7.04 -10.40
C ILE A 753 14.21 5.94 -10.06
N LYS A 754 14.31 4.94 -10.92
CA LYS A 754 15.39 3.95 -10.89
C LYS A 754 16.67 4.57 -11.39
N VAL A 755 17.75 4.38 -10.65
CA VAL A 755 19.12 4.75 -10.99
C VAL A 755 19.90 3.48 -11.30
N GLU A 756 20.57 3.41 -12.43
CA GLU A 756 21.25 2.23 -12.92
C GLU A 756 22.66 2.57 -13.43
N ALA A 757 23.65 1.76 -13.06
CA ALA A 757 25.01 1.89 -13.60
C ALA A 757 25.16 1.09 -14.89
N LEU A 758 25.82 1.67 -15.90
CA LEU A 758 26.03 1.07 -17.20
C LEU A 758 27.54 0.95 -17.51
N ASP A 759 27.91 -0.13 -18.20
CA ASP A 759 29.23 -0.28 -18.80
C ASP A 759 29.35 0.48 -20.15
N LYS A 760 30.48 0.38 -20.79
CA LYS A 760 30.77 1.08 -22.06
C LYS A 760 29.91 0.59 -23.24
N GLU A 761 29.35 -0.62 -23.15
CA GLU A 761 28.41 -1.20 -24.11
C GLU A 761 26.96 -0.85 -23.79
N GLY A 762 26.69 -0.10 -22.71
CA GLY A 762 25.36 0.29 -22.26
C GLY A 762 24.62 -0.81 -21.53
N ARG A 763 25.29 -1.86 -21.06
CA ARG A 763 24.71 -2.94 -20.26
C ARG A 763 24.72 -2.57 -18.78
N ALA A 764 23.65 -2.96 -18.05
CA ALA A 764 23.57 -2.77 -16.61
C ALA A 764 24.67 -3.56 -15.89
N VAL A 765 25.40 -2.91 -14.99
CA VAL A 765 26.51 -3.51 -14.23
C VAL A 765 25.98 -4.01 -12.88
N PRO A 766 25.76 -5.32 -12.71
CA PRO A 766 25.06 -5.87 -11.55
C PRO A 766 25.91 -5.89 -10.27
N THR A 767 27.14 -5.45 -10.33
CA THR A 767 28.09 -5.41 -9.21
C THR A 767 28.54 -3.98 -8.85
N ALA A 768 27.94 -2.96 -9.48
CA ALA A 768 28.32 -1.57 -9.23
C ALA A 768 27.78 -1.08 -7.86
N ASN A 769 28.67 -0.45 -7.09
CA ASN A 769 28.39 0.11 -5.76
C ASN A 769 28.89 1.56 -5.63
N ASN A 770 28.87 2.31 -6.75
CA ASN A 770 29.37 3.68 -6.81
C ASN A 770 28.51 4.61 -5.93
N HIS A 771 29.14 5.54 -5.23
CA HIS A 771 28.46 6.59 -4.47
C HIS A 771 28.03 7.71 -5.42
N LEU A 772 26.74 8.07 -5.38
CA LEU A 772 26.11 9.04 -6.27
C LEU A 772 25.49 10.19 -5.47
N GLY A 773 25.58 11.40 -6.04
CA GLY A 773 24.84 12.58 -5.60
C GLY A 773 23.75 12.94 -6.59
N PHE A 774 22.66 13.51 -6.07
CA PHE A 774 21.49 13.89 -6.84
C PHE A 774 21.19 15.38 -6.70
N LYS A 775 20.81 16.04 -7.80
CA LYS A 775 20.29 17.41 -7.78
C LYS A 775 18.90 17.41 -8.39
N VAL A 776 17.95 18.01 -7.65
CA VAL A 776 16.58 18.19 -8.11
C VAL A 776 16.29 19.69 -8.13
N SER A 777 15.69 20.17 -9.21
CA SER A 777 15.34 21.59 -9.36
C SER A 777 14.11 21.76 -10.25
N GLY A 778 13.53 22.96 -10.27
CA GLY A 778 12.31 23.28 -11.04
C GLY A 778 11.03 23.05 -10.23
N ALA A 779 10.01 22.49 -10.86
CA ALA A 779 8.66 22.33 -10.33
C ALA A 779 8.50 21.12 -9.38
N GLY A 780 9.55 20.70 -8.67
CA GLY A 780 9.52 19.59 -7.72
C GLY A 780 10.67 19.59 -6.73
N ALA A 781 10.57 18.69 -5.76
CA ALA A 781 11.54 18.52 -4.69
C ALA A 781 11.94 17.06 -4.52
N PHE A 782 13.19 16.85 -4.09
CA PHE A 782 13.66 15.55 -3.59
C PHE A 782 12.98 15.25 -2.25
N ILE A 783 12.43 14.03 -2.09
CA ILE A 783 11.78 13.63 -0.85
C ILE A 783 12.39 12.37 -0.21
N GLY A 784 13.19 11.59 -0.96
CA GLY A 784 13.84 10.43 -0.38
C GLY A 784 14.65 9.60 -1.38
N VAL A 785 15.51 8.74 -0.84
CA VAL A 785 16.42 7.88 -1.60
C VAL A 785 16.63 6.54 -0.91
N GLY A 786 16.85 5.49 -1.70
CA GLY A 786 17.18 4.14 -1.21
C GLY A 786 17.98 3.35 -2.23
N ASN A 787 18.48 2.17 -1.85
CA ASN A 787 19.20 1.26 -2.77
C ASN A 787 18.84 -0.22 -2.59
N GLY A 788 18.01 -0.54 -1.59
CA GLY A 788 17.60 -1.92 -1.29
C GLY A 788 18.66 -2.78 -0.60
N ASP A 789 19.79 -2.21 -0.19
CA ASP A 789 20.78 -2.89 0.64
C ASP A 789 20.26 -3.00 2.09
N PRO A 790 20.11 -4.19 2.66
CA PRO A 790 19.64 -4.35 4.04
C PRO A 790 20.63 -3.80 5.07
N ASN A 791 21.89 -3.53 4.68
CA ASN A 791 22.96 -3.06 5.55
C ASN A 791 23.28 -1.57 5.37
N CYS A 792 22.62 -0.87 4.46
CA CYS A 792 22.92 0.52 4.13
C CYS A 792 22.38 1.48 5.20
N GLN A 793 23.28 2.13 5.93
CA GLN A 793 22.97 3.10 6.99
C GLN A 793 23.14 4.55 6.53
N GLU A 794 23.29 4.81 5.22
CA GLU A 794 23.25 6.14 4.66
C GLU A 794 21.88 6.80 4.88
N SER A 795 21.85 8.14 5.02
CA SER A 795 20.63 8.88 5.30
C SER A 795 19.58 8.71 4.20
N ASP A 796 18.34 8.40 4.57
CA ASP A 796 17.20 8.33 3.64
C ASP A 796 16.82 9.71 3.04
N LYS A 797 17.24 10.81 3.69
CA LYS A 797 16.84 12.19 3.38
C LYS A 797 17.96 13.05 2.78
N GLU A 798 19.18 12.56 2.72
CA GLU A 798 20.22 13.26 2.00
C GLU A 798 20.19 12.89 0.51
N PRO A 799 20.38 13.87 -0.43
CA PRO A 799 20.30 13.61 -1.86
C PRO A 799 21.59 12.93 -2.38
N LYS A 800 22.00 11.86 -1.73
CA LYS A 800 23.16 11.04 -2.07
C LYS A 800 22.95 9.60 -1.62
N ARG A 801 23.46 8.63 -2.37
CA ARG A 801 23.30 7.19 -2.06
C ARG A 801 24.32 6.35 -2.86
N SER A 802 24.89 5.36 -2.22
CA SER A 802 25.61 4.29 -2.91
C SER A 802 24.65 3.44 -3.73
N LEU A 803 25.07 3.03 -4.92
CA LEU A 803 24.38 1.95 -5.61
C LEU A 803 24.56 0.66 -4.80
N PHE A 804 23.56 -0.20 -4.84
CA PHE A 804 23.68 -1.57 -4.34
C PHE A 804 23.38 -2.56 -5.46
N ASN A 805 24.42 -3.36 -5.82
CA ASN A 805 24.33 -4.30 -6.92
C ASN A 805 23.72 -3.64 -8.18
N GLY A 806 24.29 -2.49 -8.56
CA GLY A 806 23.99 -1.73 -9.76
C GLY A 806 22.81 -0.76 -9.69
N LEU A 807 22.04 -0.74 -8.59
CA LEU A 807 20.78 0.01 -8.52
C LEU A 807 20.69 0.95 -7.30
N ALA A 808 19.95 2.05 -7.50
CA ALA A 808 19.38 2.89 -6.44
C ALA A 808 18.03 3.46 -6.89
N GLN A 809 17.30 4.09 -5.97
CA GLN A 809 16.01 4.73 -6.21
C GLN A 809 16.01 6.15 -5.66
N VAL A 810 15.45 7.08 -6.42
CA VAL A 810 15.19 8.46 -5.99
C VAL A 810 13.71 8.73 -6.11
N ILE A 811 13.12 9.41 -5.13
CA ILE A 811 11.71 9.82 -5.15
C ILE A 811 11.67 11.35 -5.18
N VAL A 812 10.93 11.89 -6.17
CA VAL A 812 10.70 13.33 -6.32
C VAL A 812 9.21 13.62 -6.24
N GLN A 813 8.85 14.73 -5.59
CA GLN A 813 7.46 15.18 -5.43
C GLN A 813 7.24 16.47 -6.20
N ALA A 814 6.11 16.59 -6.87
CA ALA A 814 5.71 17.80 -7.57
C ALA A 814 5.40 18.95 -6.59
N THR A 815 5.59 20.19 -7.04
CA THR A 815 5.00 21.37 -6.41
C THR A 815 3.58 21.61 -6.94
N LYS A 816 2.88 22.62 -6.42
CA LYS A 816 1.57 23.06 -6.97
C LYS A 816 1.69 23.90 -8.25
N GLU A 817 2.91 24.30 -8.63
CA GLU A 817 3.17 25.06 -9.83
C GLU A 817 3.55 24.12 -10.99
N PRO A 818 2.82 24.16 -12.12
CA PRO A 818 3.16 23.37 -13.30
C PRO A 818 4.51 23.79 -13.89
N GLY A 819 5.27 22.82 -14.41
CA GLY A 819 6.58 23.11 -15.01
C GLY A 819 7.36 21.83 -15.25
N GLU A 820 8.67 21.91 -15.22
CA GLU A 820 9.58 20.79 -15.36
C GLU A 820 10.36 20.54 -14.06
N ILE A 821 10.52 19.28 -13.71
CA ILE A 821 11.42 18.82 -12.66
C ILE A 821 12.66 18.30 -13.36
N HIS A 822 13.80 18.90 -13.07
CA HIS A 822 15.09 18.48 -13.59
C HIS A 822 15.84 17.69 -12.53
N ILE A 823 16.20 16.46 -12.86
CA ILE A 823 16.94 15.55 -12.01
C ILE A 823 18.32 15.28 -12.67
N GLU A 824 19.38 15.47 -11.91
CA GLU A 824 20.73 15.13 -12.32
C GLU A 824 21.34 14.16 -11.30
N ALA A 825 21.95 13.08 -11.80
CA ALA A 825 22.73 12.14 -11.00
C ALA A 825 24.18 12.15 -11.46
N ALA A 826 25.10 12.28 -10.52
CA ALA A 826 26.54 12.29 -10.77
C ALA A 826 27.27 11.48 -9.69
N LYS A 827 28.44 10.96 -10.02
CA LYS A 827 29.31 10.32 -9.05
C LYS A 827 29.78 11.33 -8.01
N GLU A 828 29.71 10.96 -6.75
CA GLU A 828 30.29 11.69 -5.63
C GLU A 828 31.65 11.10 -5.23
N GLY A 829 32.54 11.94 -4.67
CA GLY A 829 33.88 11.53 -4.21
C GLY A 829 34.92 11.37 -5.33
N TRP A 830 36.15 11.16 -4.91
CA TRP A 830 37.32 11.09 -5.78
C TRP A 830 37.71 9.65 -6.10
N ASP A 831 37.19 8.65 -5.41
CA ASP A 831 37.59 7.27 -5.50
C ASP A 831 36.94 6.54 -6.68
N GLY A 832 37.74 5.77 -7.43
CA GLY A 832 37.27 4.92 -8.54
C GLY A 832 37.00 5.67 -9.85
N PRO A 833 36.52 5.00 -10.91
CA PRO A 833 36.36 5.55 -12.24
C PRO A 833 35.34 6.69 -12.31
N VAL A 834 35.55 7.64 -13.20
CA VAL A 834 34.59 8.70 -13.53
C VAL A 834 33.40 8.08 -14.22
N LEU A 835 32.17 8.40 -13.73
CA LEU A 835 30.93 8.03 -14.40
C LEU A 835 30.38 9.21 -15.21
N THR A 836 29.92 8.96 -16.42
CA THR A 836 29.14 9.95 -17.18
C THR A 836 27.86 10.25 -16.44
N PRO A 837 27.59 11.52 -16.03
CA PRO A 837 26.39 11.89 -15.33
C PRO A 837 25.13 11.66 -16.18
N ALA A 838 23.99 11.44 -15.52
CA ALA A 838 22.68 11.33 -16.15
C ALA A 838 21.80 12.51 -15.82
N LYS A 839 20.93 12.89 -16.78
CA LYS A 839 19.89 13.89 -16.59
C LYS A 839 18.55 13.32 -17.02
N LEU A 840 17.50 13.71 -16.28
CA LEU A 840 16.12 13.34 -16.55
C LEU A 840 15.24 14.57 -16.32
N THR A 841 14.25 14.75 -17.19
CA THR A 841 13.21 15.78 -17.03
C THR A 841 11.87 15.10 -16.90
N ILE A 842 11.09 15.52 -15.90
CA ILE A 842 9.71 15.10 -15.66
C ILE A 842 8.84 16.36 -15.80
N THR A 843 7.78 16.28 -16.58
CA THR A 843 6.83 17.37 -16.75
C THR A 843 5.75 17.29 -15.69
N THR A 844 5.41 18.42 -15.07
CA THR A 844 4.26 18.52 -14.18
C THR A 844 3.14 19.27 -14.88
N LYS A 845 1.94 18.67 -14.93
CA LYS A 845 0.78 19.25 -15.58
C LYS A 845 -0.16 19.88 -14.57
N LYS A 846 -0.77 21.00 -14.97
CA LYS A 846 -1.82 21.64 -14.18
C LYS A 846 -3.02 20.70 -14.06
N VAL A 847 -3.50 20.52 -12.83
CA VAL A 847 -4.72 19.77 -12.50
C VAL A 847 -5.63 20.58 -11.60
N GLU A 848 -6.88 20.17 -11.46
CA GLU A 848 -7.73 20.67 -10.40
C GLU A 848 -7.20 20.15 -9.08
N LEU A 849 -6.96 21.06 -8.14
CA LEU A 849 -6.42 20.68 -6.82
C LEU A 849 -7.53 20.12 -5.95
N ARG A 850 -7.19 19.11 -5.16
CA ARG A 850 -8.05 18.61 -4.09
C ARG A 850 -8.43 19.79 -3.16
N PRO A 851 -9.71 19.92 -2.76
CA PRO A 851 -10.11 20.95 -1.82
C PRO A 851 -9.26 20.87 -0.53
N ALA A 852 -8.62 21.96 -0.18
CA ALA A 852 -7.70 22.03 0.94
C ALA A 852 -7.90 23.32 1.75
N VAL A 853 -7.55 23.27 3.03
CA VAL A 853 -7.41 24.47 3.84
C VAL A 853 -6.18 25.22 3.34
N LEU A 854 -6.39 26.48 2.93
CA LEU A 854 -5.34 27.31 2.35
C LEU A 854 -4.15 27.47 3.31
N ASP A 855 -2.96 27.36 2.75
CA ASP A 855 -1.72 27.76 3.40
C ASP A 855 -1.56 29.27 3.26
N LYS A 856 -1.18 29.96 4.34
CA LYS A 856 -0.97 31.42 4.36
C LYS A 856 0.50 31.80 4.56
#